data_34a160ead47b3508af39f79835001734
#
_entry.id   34a160ead47b3508af39f79835001734
#
_cell.length_a   1.000
_cell.length_b   1.000
_cell.length_c   1.000
_cell.angle_alpha   90.00
_cell.angle_beta   90.00
_cell.angle_gamma   90.00
#
_symmetry.space_group_name_H-M   'P 1'
#
loop_
_entity.id
_entity.type
_entity.pdbx_description
1 polymer ?
#
loop_
_entity_poly.entity_id
_entity_poly.type
_entity_poly.pdbx_seq_one_letter_code
_entity_poly.pdbx_strand_id
1 'polypeptide(L)'
;MKKISILIMPALMAGMAFTSCSDYLDVDKYFYDQMTLDSAFSKRQYVEGWMSNAFEPIDQLAESDGITRFLSDDIVKYDGHDLQNGNYSASTNNGRSEELLYKGYECIRKASTLINNVDRCPELTSSEKEDMKGQMRFVRAYAYWALLRHFGPVPLVPEEGMNVSLSYEELSLPRVPIDETVNFLDNDLKIAARSLPLRRTVNNMGHPTRGAALALRARLLLWAASPLMNGNKDLFNVKDKEGRQLVPQEYDEAKWAKAAAAAKEVMNLDMYSLYTIEPSPTTPDYERPPYNAEYSDKKFPDGWADVDPYLSYKSIFDGTIQGSKNPELIFTRTKTGGNQINYWVKESMPRTLSGNNSIGVSQKQVDAYLMDNGQTVAEAKQSGYYREDGFTTSASALNEGGAPFLPAGVSWQYAHREPRFYASIAYCGSIWKCTSASEKGYRNQQIFYYRDLNDGKQGFKEDCPLTGIGFKKFVNDEDAFTTGGYIIDKTEPTFRYAEILCIYAEALNELTSGKEYSIEGYNNEPVLVQRDAAEMRAAMKPIRMRAGVPDFSDMTYNDSELMRAAIKRERQVEFVGENSFRYYDLRRWKDALIEENQPFMGCNINISNDESRVQQFYRPTVVASMPKVFIQKMYLWPFTTTELKRNTNLTQNPGW
;
A
#
# COMPACT_ATOMS: atom_id res chain seq x y z
N MET A 1 -32.52 13.41 -90.92
CA MET A 1 -33.07 12.24 -90.30
C MET A 1 -32.00 11.16 -90.08
N LYS A 2 -31.70 10.88 -88.83
CA LYS A 2 -31.22 9.62 -88.26
C LYS A 2 -30.05 8.90 -88.94
N LYS A 3 -29.06 8.65 -88.10
CA LYS A 3 -27.98 7.67 -88.15
C LYS A 3 -26.60 8.19 -88.46
N ILE A 4 -26.00 8.89 -87.53
CA ILE A 4 -24.56 8.89 -87.27
C ILE A 4 -24.37 9.26 -85.85
N SER A 5 -24.38 8.29 -84.95
CA SER A 5 -24.03 8.52 -83.54
C SER A 5 -23.87 7.17 -82.79
N ILE A 6 -23.17 6.18 -83.33
CA ILE A 6 -22.87 4.94 -82.63
C ILE A 6 -21.49 4.39 -83.02
N LEU A 7 -20.45 5.20 -83.12
CA LEU A 7 -19.13 4.62 -83.36
C LEU A 7 -17.96 5.38 -82.71
N ILE A 8 -18.25 6.23 -81.72
CA ILE A 8 -17.18 6.97 -80.98
C ILE A 8 -17.09 6.57 -79.50
N MET A 9 -17.94 5.63 -79.03
CA MET A 9 -17.98 5.31 -77.63
C MET A 9 -17.13 4.10 -77.15
N PRO A 10 -16.57 3.24 -77.98
CA PRO A 10 -15.64 2.20 -77.49
C PRO A 10 -14.17 2.62 -77.44
N ALA A 11 -13.75 3.73 -78.05
CA ALA A 11 -12.35 4.14 -78.03
C ALA A 11 -11.95 5.01 -76.83
N LEU A 12 -12.92 5.58 -76.10
CA LEU A 12 -12.66 6.34 -74.85
C LEU A 12 -12.66 5.47 -73.60
N MET A 13 -13.18 4.25 -73.62
CA MET A 13 -13.12 3.30 -72.48
C MET A 13 -11.88 2.43 -72.45
N ALA A 14 -11.07 2.35 -73.49
CA ALA A 14 -9.81 1.64 -73.53
C ALA A 14 -8.60 2.44 -73.09
N GLY A 15 -8.75 3.76 -72.86
CA GLY A 15 -7.69 4.66 -72.44
C GLY A 15 -7.65 4.91 -70.90
N MET A 16 -8.64 4.42 -70.14
CA MET A 16 -8.68 4.62 -68.68
C MET A 16 -8.32 3.37 -67.84
N ALA A 17 -7.81 2.34 -68.49
CA ALA A 17 -7.52 1.08 -67.81
C ALA A 17 -6.05 0.84 -67.44
N PHE A 18 -5.18 1.85 -67.54
CA PHE A 18 -3.76 1.75 -67.17
C PHE A 18 -3.22 2.94 -66.34
N THR A 19 -4.05 3.70 -65.64
CA THR A 19 -3.52 4.40 -64.50
C THR A 19 -3.67 3.47 -63.32
N SER A 20 -2.67 2.62 -63.11
CA SER A 20 -2.48 1.81 -61.92
C SER A 20 -2.63 2.73 -60.72
N CYS A 21 -3.62 2.45 -59.87
CA CYS A 21 -3.74 3.02 -58.53
C CYS A 21 -2.60 2.51 -57.63
N SER A 22 -1.35 2.72 -57.99
CA SER A 22 -0.21 2.52 -57.09
C SER A 22 -0.23 3.55 -55.96
N ASP A 23 -0.75 4.75 -56.19
CA ASP A 23 -0.88 5.79 -55.15
C ASP A 23 -2.02 5.54 -54.16
N TYR A 24 -2.99 4.68 -54.45
CA TYR A 24 -4.11 4.38 -53.54
C TYR A 24 -3.80 3.21 -52.59
N LEU A 25 -2.78 2.43 -52.90
CA LEU A 25 -2.27 1.34 -52.07
C LEU A 25 -0.94 1.70 -51.39
N ASP A 26 -0.45 2.93 -51.62
CA ASP A 26 0.69 3.46 -50.89
C ASP A 26 0.23 3.93 -49.51
N VAL A 27 -0.06 2.94 -48.63
CA VAL A 27 -0.36 3.16 -47.21
C VAL A 27 0.84 3.74 -46.47
N ASP A 28 2.05 3.64 -47.01
CA ASP A 28 3.26 4.17 -46.39
C ASP A 28 3.15 5.69 -46.23
N LYS A 29 2.43 6.38 -47.13
CA LYS A 29 2.20 7.82 -47.06
C LYS A 29 1.37 8.26 -45.83
N TYR A 30 0.52 7.37 -45.31
CA TYR A 30 -0.27 7.62 -44.10
C TYR A 30 0.47 7.16 -42.83
N PHE A 31 1.57 6.42 -42.96
CA PHE A 31 2.41 5.99 -41.88
C PHE A 31 3.68 6.82 -41.67
N TYR A 32 3.97 7.78 -42.54
CA TYR A 32 5.11 8.70 -42.39
C TYR A 32 5.04 9.55 -41.12
N ASP A 33 3.85 9.78 -40.55
CA ASP A 33 3.66 10.49 -39.29
C ASP A 33 3.68 9.56 -38.05
N GLN A 34 3.83 8.25 -38.22
CA GLN A 34 3.98 7.34 -37.08
C GLN A 34 5.45 7.27 -36.66
N MET A 35 5.69 7.58 -35.40
CA MET A 35 7.02 7.50 -34.79
C MET A 35 7.47 6.03 -34.78
N THR A 36 8.44 5.67 -35.61
CA THR A 36 9.08 4.34 -35.60
C THR A 36 9.92 4.16 -34.34
N LEU A 37 10.25 2.92 -33.97
CA LEU A 37 11.15 2.68 -32.84
C LEU A 37 12.50 3.35 -33.01
N ASP A 38 13.04 3.41 -34.24
CA ASP A 38 14.29 4.10 -34.51
C ASP A 38 14.15 5.62 -34.29
N SER A 39 13.03 6.22 -34.68
CA SER A 39 12.75 7.64 -34.40
C SER A 39 12.55 7.90 -32.91
N ALA A 40 11.82 7.02 -32.21
CA ALA A 40 11.53 7.14 -30.78
C ALA A 40 12.80 7.08 -29.90
N PHE A 41 13.81 6.33 -30.36
CA PHE A 41 15.08 6.17 -29.62
C PHE A 41 16.26 6.93 -30.26
N SER A 42 16.01 7.85 -31.18
CA SER A 42 17.05 8.65 -31.85
C SER A 42 17.50 9.87 -31.06
N LYS A 43 16.65 10.44 -30.20
CA LYS A 43 16.90 11.69 -29.45
C LYS A 43 16.59 11.53 -27.97
N ARG A 44 17.36 12.23 -27.12
CA ARG A 44 17.16 12.31 -25.66
C ARG A 44 15.70 12.63 -25.30
N GLN A 45 15.13 13.68 -25.86
CA GLN A 45 13.77 14.12 -25.54
C GLN A 45 12.72 13.03 -25.76
N TYR A 46 12.87 12.23 -26.82
CA TYR A 46 11.91 11.16 -27.12
C TYR A 46 12.06 9.98 -26.12
N VAL A 47 13.29 9.63 -25.78
CA VAL A 47 13.57 8.58 -24.79
C VAL A 47 13.06 8.97 -23.40
N GLU A 48 13.30 10.21 -22.97
CA GLU A 48 12.79 10.75 -21.70
C GLU A 48 11.25 10.78 -21.69
N GLY A 49 10.62 11.17 -22.80
CA GLY A 49 9.17 11.10 -22.99
C GLY A 49 8.64 9.68 -22.92
N TRP A 50 9.33 8.71 -23.54
CA TRP A 50 8.99 7.29 -23.44
C TRP A 50 9.08 6.79 -22.00
N MET A 51 10.17 7.12 -21.29
CA MET A 51 10.37 6.78 -19.89
C MET A 51 9.25 7.34 -19.02
N SER A 52 8.89 8.60 -19.17
CA SER A 52 7.78 9.23 -18.43
C SER A 52 6.47 8.49 -18.67
N ASN A 53 6.17 8.13 -19.93
CA ASN A 53 5.00 7.34 -20.29
C ASN A 53 5.02 5.90 -19.73
N ALA A 54 6.20 5.34 -19.46
CA ALA A 54 6.31 4.03 -18.82
C ALA A 54 6.04 4.09 -17.31
N PHE A 55 6.26 5.25 -16.67
CA PHE A 55 5.91 5.45 -15.26
C PHE A 55 4.42 5.70 -15.02
N GLU A 56 3.68 6.24 -15.99
CA GLU A 56 2.26 6.59 -15.84
C GLU A 56 1.39 5.40 -15.37
N PRO A 57 1.50 4.19 -15.94
CA PRO A 57 0.73 3.05 -15.45
C PRO A 57 1.05 2.65 -14.00
N ILE A 58 2.29 2.89 -13.51
CA ILE A 58 2.63 2.63 -12.10
C ILE A 58 1.79 3.51 -11.17
N ASP A 59 1.58 4.77 -11.50
CA ASP A 59 0.75 5.67 -10.69
C ASP A 59 -0.69 5.14 -10.62
N GLN A 60 -1.21 4.65 -11.74
CA GLN A 60 -2.54 4.05 -11.82
C GLN A 60 -2.64 2.69 -11.09
N LEU A 61 -1.58 1.87 -11.14
CA LEU A 61 -1.51 0.63 -10.36
C LEU A 61 -1.48 0.91 -8.86
N ALA A 62 -0.82 1.98 -8.44
CA ALA A 62 -0.86 2.45 -7.06
C ALA A 62 -2.25 3.01 -6.68
N GLU A 63 -2.97 3.65 -7.62
CA GLU A 63 -4.36 4.10 -7.42
C GLU A 63 -5.34 2.94 -7.26
N SER A 64 -5.14 1.81 -7.94
CA SER A 64 -5.97 0.61 -7.77
C SER A 64 -5.90 0.05 -6.34
N ASP A 65 -4.82 0.32 -5.61
CA ASP A 65 -4.72 0.04 -4.17
C ASP A 65 -5.64 0.93 -3.33
N GLY A 66 -6.18 2.00 -3.88
CA GLY A 66 -7.08 2.90 -3.18
C GLY A 66 -8.30 2.18 -2.62
N ILE A 67 -8.90 1.26 -3.38
CA ILE A 67 -10.04 0.50 -2.90
C ILE A 67 -9.64 -0.63 -1.94
N THR A 68 -8.56 -1.35 -2.21
CA THR A 68 -8.12 -2.47 -1.36
C THR A 68 -7.71 -2.01 0.04
N ARG A 69 -7.37 -0.73 0.21
CA ARG A 69 -7.10 -0.10 1.51
C ARG A 69 -8.29 -0.17 2.47
N PHE A 70 -9.51 -0.21 1.95
CA PHE A 70 -10.76 -0.22 2.74
C PHE A 70 -11.48 -1.57 2.72
N LEU A 71 -10.85 -2.62 2.19
CA LEU A 71 -11.45 -3.94 2.06
C LEU A 71 -11.06 -4.89 3.19
N SER A 72 -10.26 -4.45 4.14
CA SER A 72 -9.75 -5.28 5.22
C SER A 72 -10.58 -5.15 6.51
N ASP A 73 -10.07 -5.72 7.60
CA ASP A 73 -10.71 -5.76 8.91
C ASP A 73 -10.35 -4.56 9.81
N ASP A 74 -9.55 -3.61 9.29
CA ASP A 74 -9.03 -2.46 10.04
C ASP A 74 -9.81 -1.17 9.79
N ILE A 75 -9.87 -0.72 8.54
CA ILE A 75 -10.59 0.49 8.13
C ILE A 75 -11.57 0.21 7.01
N VAL A 76 -12.64 0.99 6.96
CA VAL A 76 -13.74 0.79 6.02
C VAL A 76 -14.22 2.10 5.43
N LYS A 77 -14.61 2.04 4.17
CA LYS A 77 -15.38 3.04 3.47
C LYS A 77 -16.52 2.32 2.74
N TYR A 78 -17.60 3.02 2.46
CA TYR A 78 -18.75 2.41 1.77
C TYR A 78 -18.42 1.85 0.37
N ASP A 79 -17.42 2.43 -0.30
CA ASP A 79 -16.96 1.96 -1.62
C ASP A 79 -16.31 0.57 -1.54
N GLY A 80 -16.58 -0.28 -2.53
CA GLY A 80 -16.01 -1.64 -2.59
C GLY A 80 -16.81 -2.71 -1.87
N HIS A 81 -18.01 -2.40 -1.45
CA HIS A 81 -18.93 -3.30 -0.77
C HIS A 81 -19.13 -4.65 -1.50
N ASP A 82 -19.16 -4.64 -2.84
CA ASP A 82 -19.23 -5.84 -3.67
C ASP A 82 -18.05 -6.79 -3.46
N LEU A 83 -16.83 -6.26 -3.27
CA LEU A 83 -15.65 -7.05 -2.98
C LEU A 83 -15.65 -7.59 -1.54
N GLN A 84 -16.12 -6.80 -0.58
CA GLN A 84 -16.16 -7.20 0.83
C GLN A 84 -17.18 -8.28 1.14
N ASN A 85 -18.31 -8.30 0.44
CA ASN A 85 -19.37 -9.28 0.65
C ASN A 85 -19.30 -10.46 -0.34
N GLY A 86 -18.23 -10.56 -1.13
CA GLY A 86 -18.03 -11.64 -2.10
C GLY A 86 -18.94 -11.57 -3.33
N ASN A 87 -19.58 -10.44 -3.58
CA ASN A 87 -20.55 -10.22 -4.67
C ASN A 87 -19.84 -9.81 -5.97
N TYR A 88 -18.77 -10.49 -6.34
CA TYR A 88 -18.06 -10.26 -7.58
C TYR A 88 -17.66 -11.59 -8.25
N SER A 89 -17.44 -11.55 -9.55
CA SER A 89 -17.09 -12.73 -10.36
C SER A 89 -16.20 -12.34 -11.53
N ALA A 90 -15.77 -13.29 -12.33
CA ALA A 90 -15.02 -13.06 -13.56
C ALA A 90 -15.76 -12.16 -14.59
N SER A 91 -17.08 -12.05 -14.51
CA SER A 91 -17.91 -11.22 -15.40
C SER A 91 -18.43 -9.94 -14.74
N THR A 92 -18.40 -9.84 -13.41
CA THR A 92 -19.02 -8.76 -12.63
C THR A 92 -18.07 -8.18 -11.57
N ASN A 93 -16.85 -7.82 -11.94
CA ASN A 93 -15.90 -7.19 -11.02
C ASN A 93 -15.70 -5.68 -11.29
N ASN A 94 -16.67 -5.03 -11.93
CA ASN A 94 -16.66 -3.62 -12.30
C ASN A 94 -15.41 -3.20 -13.10
N GLY A 95 -14.88 -4.10 -13.94
CA GLY A 95 -13.71 -3.84 -14.78
C GLY A 95 -12.36 -3.82 -14.04
N ARG A 96 -12.34 -3.98 -12.71
CA ARG A 96 -11.10 -3.83 -11.90
C ARG A 96 -9.99 -4.79 -12.31
N SER A 97 -10.31 -6.07 -12.51
CA SER A 97 -9.30 -7.05 -12.96
C SER A 97 -8.80 -6.73 -14.37
N GLU A 98 -9.69 -6.32 -15.28
CA GLU A 98 -9.32 -5.98 -16.66
C GLU A 98 -8.41 -4.75 -16.70
N GLU A 99 -8.77 -3.70 -15.96
CA GLU A 99 -7.97 -2.48 -15.86
C GLU A 99 -6.58 -2.77 -15.27
N LEU A 100 -6.51 -3.53 -14.18
CA LEU A 100 -5.24 -3.90 -13.53
C LEU A 100 -4.34 -4.72 -14.46
N LEU A 101 -4.90 -5.70 -15.18
CA LEU A 101 -4.16 -6.49 -16.17
C LEU A 101 -3.66 -5.61 -17.32
N TYR A 102 -4.56 -4.79 -17.88
CA TYR A 102 -4.21 -3.88 -18.98
C TYR A 102 -3.07 -2.92 -18.59
N LYS A 103 -3.21 -2.22 -17.47
CA LYS A 103 -2.20 -1.28 -16.97
C LYS A 103 -0.89 -1.95 -16.61
N GLY A 104 -0.95 -3.14 -15.98
CA GLY A 104 0.24 -3.91 -15.65
C GLY A 104 1.02 -4.31 -16.90
N TYR A 105 0.38 -4.91 -17.89
CA TYR A 105 1.07 -5.34 -19.12
C TYR A 105 1.45 -4.17 -20.02
N GLU A 106 0.70 -3.08 -20.04
CA GLU A 106 1.11 -1.83 -20.70
C GLU A 106 2.44 -1.32 -20.13
N CYS A 107 2.55 -1.29 -18.81
CA CYS A 107 3.75 -0.88 -18.09
C CYS A 107 4.94 -1.81 -18.41
N ILE A 108 4.74 -3.13 -18.33
CA ILE A 108 5.74 -4.16 -18.63
C ILE A 108 6.26 -3.99 -20.08
N ARG A 109 5.36 -3.82 -21.04
CA ARG A 109 5.72 -3.61 -22.43
C ARG A 109 6.54 -2.34 -22.64
N LYS A 110 6.07 -1.21 -22.11
CA LYS A 110 6.78 0.09 -22.24
C LYS A 110 8.18 0.02 -21.62
N ALA A 111 8.30 -0.59 -20.43
CA ALA A 111 9.57 -0.74 -19.73
C ALA A 111 10.53 -1.66 -20.52
N SER A 112 10.09 -2.84 -20.97
CA SER A 112 10.91 -3.77 -21.76
C SER A 112 11.35 -3.13 -23.08
N THR A 113 10.47 -2.37 -23.74
CA THR A 113 10.82 -1.68 -24.99
C THR A 113 11.96 -0.67 -24.76
N LEU A 114 11.94 0.10 -23.67
CA LEU A 114 13.04 1.04 -23.38
C LEU A 114 14.32 0.30 -23.01
N ILE A 115 14.27 -0.73 -22.18
CA ILE A 115 15.46 -1.52 -21.81
C ILE A 115 16.19 -2.00 -23.06
N ASN A 116 15.44 -2.49 -24.05
CA ASN A 116 16.02 -3.13 -25.25
C ASN A 116 16.45 -2.12 -26.35
N ASN A 117 16.03 -0.85 -26.26
CA ASN A 117 16.26 0.11 -27.34
C ASN A 117 17.03 1.38 -26.92
N VAL A 118 17.19 1.70 -25.64
CA VAL A 118 17.83 2.94 -25.18
C VAL A 118 19.27 3.11 -25.67
N ASP A 119 19.97 2.01 -25.93
CA ASP A 119 21.35 2.01 -26.44
C ASP A 119 21.47 2.66 -27.84
N ARG A 120 20.37 2.70 -28.61
CA ARG A 120 20.29 3.33 -29.92
C ARG A 120 20.39 4.87 -29.86
N CYS A 121 20.13 5.47 -28.69
CA CYS A 121 20.15 6.94 -28.56
C CYS A 121 21.60 7.46 -28.47
N PRO A 122 22.08 8.23 -29.47
CA PRO A 122 23.44 8.75 -29.47
C PRO A 122 23.63 9.96 -28.53
N GLU A 123 22.53 10.61 -28.10
CA GLU A 123 22.57 11.81 -27.26
C GLU A 123 22.67 11.49 -25.77
N LEU A 124 22.55 10.20 -25.38
CA LEU A 124 22.67 9.75 -23.99
C LEU A 124 24.05 9.15 -23.74
N THR A 125 24.64 9.49 -22.60
CA THR A 125 25.85 8.85 -22.11
C THR A 125 25.56 7.40 -21.65
N SER A 126 26.62 6.58 -21.57
CA SER A 126 26.50 5.20 -21.07
C SER A 126 25.91 5.15 -19.65
N SER A 127 26.29 6.07 -18.77
CA SER A 127 25.76 6.15 -17.40
C SER A 127 24.27 6.47 -17.36
N GLU A 128 23.81 7.41 -18.21
CA GLU A 128 22.38 7.73 -18.32
C GLU A 128 21.56 6.56 -18.86
N LYS A 129 22.10 5.85 -19.85
CA LYS A 129 21.45 4.64 -20.40
C LYS A 129 21.30 3.56 -19.33
N GLU A 130 22.34 3.28 -18.56
CA GLU A 130 22.31 2.29 -17.47
C GLU A 130 21.34 2.72 -16.35
N ASP A 131 21.30 4.00 -15.97
CA ASP A 131 20.30 4.51 -15.04
C ASP A 131 18.88 4.35 -15.56
N MET A 132 18.61 4.68 -16.81
CA MET A 132 17.29 4.50 -17.44
C MET A 132 16.88 3.02 -17.51
N LYS A 133 17.80 2.12 -17.87
CA LYS A 133 17.56 0.67 -17.82
C LYS A 133 17.22 0.21 -16.41
N GLY A 134 17.98 0.66 -15.41
CA GLY A 134 17.75 0.36 -13.99
C GLY A 134 16.35 0.82 -13.54
N GLN A 135 15.96 2.03 -13.91
CA GLN A 135 14.61 2.55 -13.63
C GLN A 135 13.53 1.69 -14.29
N MET A 136 13.69 1.30 -15.54
CA MET A 136 12.70 0.49 -16.26
C MET A 136 12.62 -0.96 -15.76
N ARG A 137 13.72 -1.53 -15.28
CA ARG A 137 13.70 -2.82 -14.57
C ARG A 137 12.90 -2.72 -13.27
N PHE A 138 13.07 -1.65 -12.51
CA PHE A 138 12.23 -1.40 -11.33
C PHE A 138 10.75 -1.24 -11.71
N VAL A 139 10.44 -0.47 -12.74
CA VAL A 139 9.07 -0.22 -13.25
C VAL A 139 8.42 -1.55 -13.66
N ARG A 140 9.13 -2.39 -14.42
CA ARG A 140 8.67 -3.70 -14.85
C ARG A 140 8.40 -4.62 -13.65
N ALA A 141 9.32 -4.66 -12.71
CA ALA A 141 9.18 -5.46 -11.50
C ALA A 141 8.00 -4.99 -10.64
N TYR A 142 7.80 -3.68 -10.50
CA TYR A 142 6.66 -3.14 -9.77
C TYR A 142 5.32 -3.51 -10.42
N ALA A 143 5.24 -3.44 -11.74
CA ALA A 143 4.03 -3.83 -12.48
C ALA A 143 3.71 -5.32 -12.29
N TYR A 144 4.70 -6.20 -12.43
CA TYR A 144 4.50 -7.62 -12.13
C TYR A 144 4.12 -7.85 -10.66
N TRP A 145 4.75 -7.16 -9.72
CA TRP A 145 4.38 -7.23 -8.31
C TRP A 145 2.90 -6.89 -8.09
N ALA A 146 2.40 -5.83 -8.73
CA ALA A 146 0.99 -5.47 -8.66
C ALA A 146 0.07 -6.57 -9.21
N LEU A 147 0.48 -7.26 -10.28
CA LEU A 147 -0.28 -8.37 -10.84
C LEU A 147 -0.22 -9.63 -9.95
N LEU A 148 0.98 -10.00 -9.47
CA LEU A 148 1.20 -11.22 -8.70
C LEU A 148 0.39 -11.25 -7.40
N ARG A 149 0.35 -10.14 -6.66
CA ARG A 149 -0.36 -10.07 -5.39
C ARG A 149 -1.89 -10.16 -5.53
N HIS A 150 -2.44 -9.89 -6.73
CA HIS A 150 -3.87 -10.02 -7.02
C HIS A 150 -4.21 -11.37 -7.65
N PHE A 151 -3.49 -11.75 -8.70
CA PHE A 151 -3.84 -12.90 -9.54
C PHE A 151 -3.03 -14.16 -9.21
N GLY A 152 -1.97 -14.06 -8.39
CA GLY A 152 -0.97 -15.14 -8.27
C GLY A 152 -0.16 -15.28 -9.55
N PRO A 153 0.12 -16.52 -10.01
CA PRO A 153 0.85 -16.74 -11.26
C PRO A 153 0.20 -16.05 -12.47
N VAL A 154 1.00 -15.37 -13.27
CA VAL A 154 0.57 -14.63 -14.47
C VAL A 154 1.47 -14.99 -15.67
N PRO A 155 1.09 -14.66 -16.91
CA PRO A 155 1.99 -14.77 -18.06
C PRO A 155 3.26 -13.92 -17.87
N LEU A 156 4.42 -14.50 -18.15
CA LEU A 156 5.71 -13.80 -18.15
C LEU A 156 6.09 -13.43 -19.58
N VAL A 157 6.23 -12.14 -19.83
CA VAL A 157 6.69 -11.62 -21.12
C VAL A 157 8.19 -11.86 -21.24
N PRO A 158 8.70 -12.40 -22.36
CA PRO A 158 10.13 -12.58 -22.58
C PRO A 158 10.94 -11.29 -22.37
N GLU A 159 12.22 -11.40 -21.99
CA GLU A 159 13.06 -10.23 -21.68
C GLU A 159 13.24 -9.31 -22.91
N GLU A 160 13.36 -9.89 -24.09
CA GLU A 160 13.43 -9.19 -25.37
C GLU A 160 12.12 -8.48 -25.75
N GLY A 161 11.05 -8.71 -25.01
CA GLY A 161 9.71 -8.21 -25.31
C GLY A 161 8.98 -9.08 -26.34
N MET A 162 7.82 -8.64 -26.77
CA MET A 162 7.02 -9.34 -27.78
C MET A 162 6.93 -8.52 -29.05
N ASN A 163 7.10 -9.19 -30.19
CA ASN A 163 6.85 -8.60 -31.48
C ASN A 163 5.33 -8.49 -31.70
N VAL A 164 4.81 -7.27 -31.70
CA VAL A 164 3.38 -6.99 -31.92
C VAL A 164 2.83 -7.38 -33.29
N SER A 165 3.72 -7.73 -34.24
CA SER A 165 3.33 -8.24 -35.57
C SER A 165 3.04 -9.74 -35.59
N LEU A 166 3.26 -10.46 -34.48
CA LEU A 166 2.93 -11.88 -34.33
C LEU A 166 1.42 -12.10 -34.39
N SER A 167 1.03 -13.31 -34.73
CA SER A 167 -0.37 -13.72 -34.70
C SER A 167 -0.93 -13.65 -33.29
N TYR A 168 -2.23 -13.53 -33.17
CA TYR A 168 -2.92 -13.49 -31.89
C TYR A 168 -2.64 -14.75 -31.04
N GLU A 169 -2.48 -15.91 -31.70
CA GLU A 169 -2.15 -17.16 -31.02
C GLU A 169 -0.73 -17.16 -30.44
N GLU A 170 0.25 -16.63 -31.16
CA GLU A 170 1.64 -16.48 -30.69
C GLU A 170 1.78 -15.45 -29.58
N LEU A 171 0.91 -14.43 -29.53
CA LEU A 171 0.85 -13.44 -28.47
C LEU A 171 0.15 -13.96 -27.20
N SER A 172 -0.56 -15.09 -27.27
CA SER A 172 -1.33 -15.68 -26.18
C SER A 172 -0.42 -16.50 -25.26
N LEU A 173 0.29 -15.83 -24.35
CA LEU A 173 1.20 -16.46 -23.40
C LEU A 173 0.44 -17.20 -22.28
N PRO A 174 0.85 -18.43 -21.89
CA PRO A 174 0.33 -19.12 -20.73
C PRO A 174 0.84 -18.50 -19.43
N ARG A 175 0.18 -18.80 -18.33
CA ARG A 175 0.70 -18.54 -16.98
C ARG A 175 1.95 -19.37 -16.73
N VAL A 176 2.89 -18.83 -15.97
CA VAL A 176 4.11 -19.56 -15.58
C VAL A 176 4.13 -19.82 -14.08
N PRO A 177 4.90 -20.83 -13.60
CA PRO A 177 5.09 -21.06 -12.18
C PRO A 177 5.54 -19.78 -11.45
N ILE A 178 4.99 -19.55 -10.25
CA ILE A 178 5.26 -18.34 -9.48
C ILE A 178 6.76 -18.13 -9.24
N ASP A 179 7.50 -19.20 -8.99
CA ASP A 179 8.94 -19.13 -8.72
C ASP A 179 9.76 -18.69 -9.94
N GLU A 180 9.30 -19.01 -11.17
CA GLU A 180 9.93 -18.51 -12.41
C GLU A 180 9.80 -16.99 -12.50
N THR A 181 8.58 -16.46 -12.25
CA THR A 181 8.36 -14.99 -12.25
C THR A 181 9.14 -14.32 -11.12
N VAL A 182 9.10 -14.87 -9.91
CA VAL A 182 9.82 -14.30 -8.74
C VAL A 182 11.33 -14.27 -8.99
N ASN A 183 11.91 -15.34 -9.56
CA ASN A 183 13.34 -15.38 -9.89
C ASN A 183 13.71 -14.37 -10.98
N PHE A 184 12.86 -14.21 -12.00
CA PHE A 184 13.05 -13.19 -13.03
C PHE A 184 13.06 -11.78 -12.43
N LEU A 185 12.10 -11.48 -11.56
CA LEU A 185 12.00 -10.17 -10.90
C LEU A 185 13.11 -9.93 -9.87
N ASP A 186 13.53 -10.97 -9.14
CA ASP A 186 14.67 -10.89 -8.22
C ASP A 186 15.95 -10.49 -8.97
N ASN A 187 16.18 -11.10 -10.13
CA ASN A 187 17.31 -10.75 -10.99
C ASN A 187 17.19 -9.33 -11.57
N ASP A 188 16.00 -8.93 -12.05
CA ASP A 188 15.76 -7.56 -12.54
C ASP A 188 16.07 -6.52 -11.46
N LEU A 189 15.62 -6.77 -10.24
CA LEU A 189 15.81 -5.85 -9.12
C LEU A 189 17.27 -5.81 -8.62
N LYS A 190 18.01 -6.94 -8.69
CA LYS A 190 19.46 -6.97 -8.45
C LYS A 190 20.21 -6.12 -9.49
N ILE A 191 19.88 -6.26 -10.77
CA ILE A 191 20.48 -5.46 -11.85
C ILE A 191 20.12 -3.97 -11.66
N ALA A 192 18.85 -3.66 -11.38
CA ALA A 192 18.41 -2.30 -11.10
C ALA A 192 19.19 -1.69 -9.91
N ALA A 193 19.36 -2.44 -8.83
CA ALA A 193 20.11 -1.96 -7.66
C ALA A 193 21.59 -1.65 -7.96
N ARG A 194 22.21 -2.38 -8.89
CA ARG A 194 23.59 -2.07 -9.35
C ARG A 194 23.67 -0.80 -10.19
N SER A 195 22.66 -0.56 -11.03
CA SER A 195 22.64 0.56 -11.99
C SER A 195 22.11 1.87 -11.38
N LEU A 196 21.22 1.79 -10.39
CA LEU A 196 20.56 2.96 -9.82
C LEU A 196 21.45 3.69 -8.79
N PRO A 197 21.37 5.03 -8.72
CA PRO A 197 22.08 5.82 -7.73
C PRO A 197 21.51 5.60 -6.32
N LEU A 198 22.33 5.93 -5.30
CA LEU A 198 21.90 5.88 -3.89
C LEU A 198 20.87 6.99 -3.56
N ARG A 199 20.99 8.15 -4.20
CA ARG A 199 20.10 9.31 -3.98
C ARG A 199 19.70 9.95 -5.29
N ARG A 200 18.53 10.59 -5.30
CA ARG A 200 18.04 11.47 -6.36
C ARG A 200 18.03 12.91 -5.90
N THR A 201 18.04 13.83 -6.84
CA THR A 201 17.76 15.25 -6.56
C THR A 201 16.29 15.41 -6.14
N VAL A 202 15.96 16.51 -5.47
CA VAL A 202 14.58 16.81 -5.03
C VAL A 202 13.58 16.75 -6.20
N ASN A 203 13.96 17.28 -7.37
CA ASN A 203 13.11 17.28 -8.56
C ASN A 203 12.86 15.88 -9.14
N ASN A 204 13.70 14.90 -8.80
CA ASN A 204 13.63 13.51 -9.27
C ASN A 204 13.31 12.53 -8.14
N MET A 205 12.73 13.00 -7.04
CA MET A 205 12.42 12.18 -5.86
C MET A 205 11.45 11.02 -6.17
N GLY A 206 10.58 11.19 -7.17
CA GLY A 206 9.68 10.13 -7.66
C GLY A 206 10.33 9.07 -8.55
N HIS A 207 11.63 9.18 -8.83
CA HIS A 207 12.38 8.16 -9.58
C HIS A 207 13.05 7.17 -8.62
N PRO A 208 13.11 5.86 -8.96
CA PRO A 208 13.67 4.86 -8.06
C PRO A 208 15.16 5.06 -7.85
N THR A 209 15.57 4.74 -6.62
CA THR A 209 16.96 4.66 -6.17
C THR A 209 17.35 3.18 -6.00
N ARG A 210 18.63 2.92 -5.70
CA ARG A 210 19.09 1.59 -5.27
C ARG A 210 18.25 1.05 -4.12
N GLY A 211 17.99 1.87 -3.12
CA GLY A 211 17.16 1.48 -1.97
C GLY A 211 15.74 1.14 -2.37
N ALA A 212 15.14 1.84 -3.33
CA ALA A 212 13.80 1.52 -3.84
C ALA A 212 13.77 0.14 -4.52
N ALA A 213 14.77 -0.19 -5.33
CA ALA A 213 14.87 -1.50 -5.97
C ALA A 213 15.03 -2.64 -4.95
N LEU A 214 15.90 -2.45 -3.95
CA LEU A 214 16.10 -3.43 -2.88
C LEU A 214 14.87 -3.56 -1.96
N ALA A 215 14.15 -2.47 -1.69
CA ALA A 215 12.93 -2.51 -0.89
C ALA A 215 11.79 -3.28 -1.60
N LEU A 216 11.61 -3.05 -2.90
CA LEU A 216 10.66 -3.83 -3.70
C LEU A 216 11.06 -5.31 -3.73
N ARG A 217 12.37 -5.60 -3.86
CA ARG A 217 12.91 -6.95 -3.80
C ARG A 217 12.58 -7.64 -2.47
N ALA A 218 12.82 -6.97 -1.34
CA ALA A 218 12.51 -7.50 -0.01
C ALA A 218 11.01 -7.79 0.16
N ARG A 219 10.13 -6.89 -0.29
CA ARG A 219 8.67 -7.06 -0.24
C ARG A 219 8.19 -8.23 -1.12
N LEU A 220 8.71 -8.34 -2.33
CA LEU A 220 8.41 -9.44 -3.26
C LEU A 220 8.82 -10.80 -2.68
N LEU A 221 10.04 -10.90 -2.16
CA LEU A 221 10.58 -12.14 -1.62
C LEU A 221 9.87 -12.54 -0.32
N LEU A 222 9.49 -11.60 0.54
CA LEU A 222 8.64 -11.86 1.71
C LEU A 222 7.29 -12.47 1.30
N TRP A 223 6.64 -11.88 0.31
CA TRP A 223 5.37 -12.40 -0.21
C TRP A 223 5.51 -13.81 -0.77
N ALA A 224 6.57 -14.06 -1.56
CA ALA A 224 6.85 -15.38 -2.14
C ALA A 224 7.23 -16.43 -1.08
N ALA A 225 7.78 -16.02 0.06
CA ALA A 225 8.09 -16.89 1.19
C ALA A 225 6.86 -17.19 2.07
N SER A 226 5.83 -16.32 2.01
CA SER A 226 4.67 -16.40 2.92
C SER A 226 3.74 -17.59 2.59
N PRO A 227 2.93 -18.04 3.55
CA PRO A 227 2.11 -19.27 3.46
C PRO A 227 1.19 -19.35 2.24
N LEU A 228 0.78 -18.20 1.66
CA LEU A 228 -0.07 -18.21 0.46
C LEU A 228 0.65 -18.79 -0.76
N MET A 229 1.98 -18.53 -0.91
CA MET A 229 2.77 -18.89 -2.11
C MET A 229 3.88 -19.91 -1.82
N ASN A 230 4.02 -20.38 -0.59
CA ASN A 230 5.08 -21.30 -0.18
C ASN A 230 4.50 -22.55 0.48
N GLY A 231 4.38 -23.64 -0.27
CA GLY A 231 3.85 -24.90 0.22
C GLY A 231 2.33 -24.90 0.42
N ASN A 232 1.59 -24.10 -0.34
CA ASN A 232 0.15 -23.97 -0.18
C ASN A 232 -0.64 -25.03 -0.94
N LYS A 233 -1.01 -26.09 -0.23
CA LYS A 233 -1.79 -27.21 -0.80
C LYS A 233 -3.23 -26.83 -1.17
N ASP A 234 -3.78 -25.75 -0.66
CA ASP A 234 -5.12 -25.26 -1.05
C ASP A 234 -5.15 -24.74 -2.51
N LEU A 235 -3.97 -24.40 -3.05
CA LEU A 235 -3.81 -23.94 -4.43
C LEU A 235 -3.31 -25.03 -5.39
N PHE A 236 -3.54 -26.32 -5.07
CA PHE A 236 -3.13 -27.47 -5.91
C PHE A 236 -3.80 -27.47 -7.30
N ASN A 237 -4.93 -26.79 -7.45
CA ASN A 237 -5.67 -26.65 -8.71
C ASN A 237 -5.21 -25.45 -9.56
N VAL A 238 -4.26 -24.63 -9.08
CA VAL A 238 -3.69 -23.55 -9.86
C VAL A 238 -2.68 -24.13 -10.84
N LYS A 239 -3.15 -24.45 -12.05
CA LYS A 239 -2.38 -25.12 -13.11
C LYS A 239 -2.54 -24.39 -14.44
N ASP A 240 -1.56 -24.52 -15.33
CA ASP A 240 -1.72 -24.14 -16.73
C ASP A 240 -2.55 -25.18 -17.51
N LYS A 241 -2.73 -24.96 -18.81
CA LYS A 241 -3.50 -25.89 -19.68
C LYS A 241 -2.84 -27.25 -19.88
N GLU A 242 -1.55 -27.33 -19.68
CA GLU A 242 -0.76 -28.56 -19.81
C GLU A 242 -0.74 -29.36 -18.49
N GLY A 243 -1.36 -28.81 -17.44
CA GLY A 243 -1.44 -29.43 -16.11
C GLY A 243 -0.22 -29.16 -15.24
N ARG A 244 0.71 -28.29 -15.66
CA ARG A 244 1.87 -27.89 -14.85
C ARG A 244 1.42 -27.12 -13.61
N GLN A 245 1.97 -27.49 -12.47
CA GLN A 245 1.69 -26.82 -11.19
C GLN A 245 2.29 -25.40 -11.18
N LEU A 246 1.48 -24.39 -10.87
CA LEU A 246 1.89 -22.98 -10.91
C LEU A 246 2.25 -22.40 -9.54
N VAL A 247 1.77 -23.02 -8.43
CA VAL A 247 2.10 -22.63 -7.05
C VAL A 247 2.79 -23.80 -6.37
N PRO A 248 3.96 -23.61 -5.71
CA PRO A 248 4.67 -24.68 -5.02
C PRO A 248 3.82 -25.37 -3.99
N GLN A 249 3.82 -26.70 -3.99
CA GLN A 249 3.07 -27.54 -3.05
C GLN A 249 3.91 -27.97 -1.84
N GLU A 250 5.22 -27.87 -1.95
CA GLU A 250 6.17 -28.15 -0.87
C GLU A 250 6.72 -26.85 -0.28
N TYR A 251 6.84 -26.83 1.04
CA TYR A 251 7.39 -25.68 1.77
C TYR A 251 8.90 -25.60 1.58
N ASP A 252 9.39 -24.40 1.30
CA ASP A 252 10.81 -24.10 1.16
C ASP A 252 11.21 -22.98 2.14
N GLU A 253 11.92 -23.33 3.21
CA GLU A 253 12.43 -22.38 4.20
C GLU A 253 13.44 -21.38 3.60
N ALA A 254 14.19 -21.76 2.55
CA ALA A 254 15.18 -20.88 1.92
C ALA A 254 14.55 -19.62 1.32
N LYS A 255 13.25 -19.60 1.01
CA LYS A 255 12.54 -18.40 0.56
C LYS A 255 12.51 -17.32 1.66
N TRP A 256 12.36 -17.71 2.93
CA TRP A 256 12.44 -16.78 4.05
C TRP A 256 13.86 -16.23 4.22
N ALA A 257 14.88 -17.08 4.06
CA ALA A 257 16.27 -16.62 4.08
C ALA A 257 16.56 -15.59 2.97
N LYS A 258 16.02 -15.78 1.75
CA LYS A 258 16.11 -14.80 0.67
C LYS A 258 15.43 -13.47 1.03
N ALA A 259 14.26 -13.52 1.67
CA ALA A 259 13.55 -12.31 2.12
C ALA A 259 14.33 -11.56 3.21
N ALA A 260 14.87 -12.28 4.20
CA ALA A 260 15.72 -11.72 5.25
C ALA A 260 16.98 -11.06 4.66
N ALA A 261 17.68 -11.74 3.75
CA ALA A 261 18.86 -11.21 3.10
C ALA A 261 18.56 -9.94 2.30
N ALA A 262 17.46 -9.91 1.55
CA ALA A 262 17.05 -8.73 0.79
C ALA A 262 16.72 -7.52 1.69
N ALA A 263 16.07 -7.74 2.83
CA ALA A 263 15.83 -6.68 3.81
C ALA A 263 17.14 -6.20 4.45
N LYS A 264 18.04 -7.12 4.82
CA LYS A 264 19.36 -6.81 5.37
C LYS A 264 20.19 -5.96 4.40
N GLU A 265 20.07 -6.18 3.10
CA GLU A 265 20.76 -5.37 2.09
C GLU A 265 20.29 -3.91 2.06
N VAL A 266 19.00 -3.65 2.29
CA VAL A 266 18.50 -2.27 2.44
C VAL A 266 19.08 -1.63 3.69
N MET A 267 19.10 -2.37 4.81
CA MET A 267 19.64 -1.90 6.09
C MET A 267 21.14 -1.57 5.96
N ASN A 268 21.91 -2.41 5.28
CA ASN A 268 23.35 -2.24 5.05
C ASN A 268 23.72 -1.07 4.12
N LEU A 269 22.73 -0.42 3.48
CA LEU A 269 23.02 0.82 2.74
C LEU A 269 23.36 1.99 3.66
N ASP A 270 23.00 1.94 4.94
CA ASP A 270 23.19 3.02 5.93
C ASP A 270 22.62 4.38 5.46
N MET A 271 21.54 4.33 4.66
CA MET A 271 20.91 5.48 4.02
C MET A 271 19.63 5.91 4.69
N TYR A 272 19.02 5.02 5.47
CA TYR A 272 17.69 5.17 6.02
C TYR A 272 17.70 4.96 7.53
N SER A 273 16.82 5.67 8.23
CA SER A 273 16.59 5.50 9.66
C SER A 273 15.14 5.83 9.98
N LEU A 274 14.64 5.36 11.12
CA LEU A 274 13.32 5.80 11.60
C LEU A 274 13.36 7.30 11.88
N TYR A 275 12.29 7.99 11.49
CA TYR A 275 12.14 9.41 11.78
C TYR A 275 11.78 9.61 13.25
N THR A 276 12.53 10.46 13.93
CA THR A 276 12.28 10.88 15.31
C THR A 276 12.37 12.40 15.42
N ILE A 277 11.58 12.97 16.32
CA ILE A 277 11.59 14.38 16.68
C ILE A 277 11.73 14.49 18.19
N GLU A 278 12.47 15.49 18.66
CA GLU A 278 12.64 15.74 20.10
C GLU A 278 11.31 16.11 20.78
N PRO A 279 11.16 15.83 22.09
CA PRO A 279 9.96 16.14 22.84
C PRO A 279 9.57 17.61 22.72
N SER A 280 8.31 17.87 22.37
CA SER A 280 7.77 19.22 22.23
C SER A 280 6.94 19.58 23.46
N PRO A 281 7.10 20.79 24.02
CA PRO A 281 6.24 21.26 25.11
C PRO A 281 4.78 21.44 24.70
N THR A 282 4.50 21.45 23.38
CA THR A 282 3.14 21.63 22.84
C THR A 282 2.39 20.31 22.66
N THR A 283 3.06 19.16 22.80
CA THR A 283 2.41 17.86 22.76
C THR A 283 1.63 17.64 24.05
N PRO A 284 0.30 17.40 24.00
CA PRO A 284 -0.50 17.10 25.17
C PRO A 284 0.02 15.89 25.95
N ASP A 285 -0.13 15.91 27.27
CA ASP A 285 0.38 14.81 28.12
C ASP A 285 -0.26 13.47 27.81
N TYR A 286 -1.53 13.43 27.39
CA TYR A 286 -2.21 12.18 27.00
C TYR A 286 -1.68 11.57 25.69
N GLU A 287 -0.89 12.31 24.92
CA GLU A 287 -0.22 11.84 23.71
C GLU A 287 1.21 11.37 24.00
N ARG A 288 1.67 11.43 25.26
CA ARG A 288 2.99 11.00 25.71
C ARG A 288 2.89 9.69 26.49
N PRO A 289 3.90 8.80 26.38
CA PRO A 289 3.96 7.64 27.24
C PRO A 289 4.19 8.03 28.71
N PRO A 290 3.64 7.28 29.68
CA PRO A 290 3.95 7.47 31.07
C PRO A 290 5.43 7.18 31.36
N TYR A 291 5.93 7.66 32.50
CA TYR A 291 7.29 7.34 32.91
C TYR A 291 7.49 5.83 33.10
N ASN A 292 8.50 5.31 32.43
CA ASN A 292 8.95 3.93 32.53
C ASN A 292 10.44 3.93 32.84
N ALA A 293 10.83 3.36 34.00
CA ALA A 293 12.22 3.36 34.48
C ALA A 293 13.21 2.65 33.55
N GLU A 294 12.72 1.76 32.68
CA GLU A 294 13.57 1.04 31.72
C GLU A 294 13.89 1.86 30.49
N TYR A 295 12.97 2.74 30.02
CA TYR A 295 13.07 3.39 28.71
C TYR A 295 13.07 4.91 28.75
N SER A 296 12.41 5.53 29.75
CA SER A 296 12.17 6.99 29.72
C SER A 296 13.44 7.83 29.85
N ASP A 297 14.49 7.29 30.49
CA ASP A 297 15.76 8.00 30.71
C ASP A 297 16.86 7.62 29.67
N LYS A 298 16.55 6.70 28.76
CA LYS A 298 17.48 6.29 27.71
C LYS A 298 17.13 6.98 26.40
N LYS A 299 18.18 7.34 25.64
CA LYS A 299 18.01 7.89 24.30
C LYS A 299 17.64 6.81 23.28
N PHE A 300 17.04 7.24 22.19
CA PHE A 300 16.77 6.41 21.03
C PHE A 300 18.10 5.81 20.46
N PRO A 301 18.12 4.52 20.09
CA PRO A 301 17.00 3.55 20.00
C PRO A 301 16.79 2.70 21.26
N ASP A 302 17.45 3.00 22.38
CA ASP A 302 17.33 2.21 23.62
C ASP A 302 16.19 2.61 24.54
N GLY A 303 15.63 3.78 24.30
CA GLY A 303 14.47 4.34 24.98
C GLY A 303 13.93 5.52 24.21
N TRP A 304 13.14 6.38 24.88
CA TRP A 304 12.47 7.51 24.26
C TRP A 304 12.71 8.85 24.95
N ALA A 305 13.82 9.00 25.73
CA ALA A 305 14.12 10.26 26.44
C ALA A 305 14.20 11.48 25.51
N ASP A 306 14.66 11.28 24.28
CA ASP A 306 14.84 12.32 23.26
C ASP A 306 13.86 12.15 22.07
N VAL A 307 12.73 11.47 22.30
CA VAL A 307 11.72 11.22 21.27
C VAL A 307 10.35 11.74 21.73
N ASP A 308 9.66 12.48 20.87
CA ASP A 308 8.23 12.71 20.95
C ASP A 308 7.53 11.64 20.11
N PRO A 309 6.95 10.58 20.70
CA PRO A 309 6.42 9.45 19.95
C PRO A 309 5.23 9.82 19.06
N TYR A 310 4.37 10.75 19.52
CA TYR A 310 3.21 11.21 18.75
C TYR A 310 3.66 11.98 17.51
N LEU A 311 4.50 13.00 17.68
CA LEU A 311 4.98 13.82 16.56
C LEU A 311 5.91 13.03 15.63
N SER A 312 6.76 12.17 16.15
CA SER A 312 7.65 11.33 15.34
C SER A 312 6.90 10.41 14.38
N TYR A 313 5.76 9.87 14.83
CA TYR A 313 4.91 9.05 13.97
C TYR A 313 4.05 9.90 13.03
N LYS A 314 3.33 10.88 13.55
CA LYS A 314 2.38 11.69 12.80
C LYS A 314 3.04 12.44 11.64
N SER A 315 4.20 13.07 11.90
CA SER A 315 4.90 13.93 10.94
C SER A 315 5.34 13.23 9.65
N ILE A 316 5.47 11.89 9.67
CA ILE A 316 5.80 11.09 8.47
C ILE A 316 4.70 11.23 7.40
N PHE A 317 3.43 11.39 7.82
CA PHE A 317 2.25 11.25 6.97
C PHE A 317 1.50 12.55 6.71
N ASP A 318 1.56 13.50 7.63
CA ASP A 318 0.71 14.69 7.65
C ASP A 318 1.29 15.91 6.89
N GLY A 319 2.48 15.77 6.31
CA GLY A 319 3.16 16.83 5.56
C GLY A 319 4.04 17.75 6.42
N THR A 320 4.13 17.52 7.74
CA THR A 320 5.04 18.26 8.63
C THR A 320 6.49 18.11 8.18
N ILE A 321 6.91 16.90 7.78
CA ILE A 321 8.21 16.71 7.17
C ILE A 321 8.09 16.60 5.64
N GLN A 322 8.91 17.35 4.93
CA GLN A 322 9.03 17.22 3.49
C GLN A 322 9.63 15.86 3.12
N GLY A 323 9.09 15.19 2.08
CA GLY A 323 9.59 13.88 1.66
C GLY A 323 11.10 13.81 1.42
N SER A 324 11.70 14.87 0.86
CA SER A 324 13.16 14.96 0.62
C SER A 324 14.02 15.05 1.90
N LYS A 325 13.41 15.35 3.04
CA LYS A 325 14.06 15.45 4.36
C LYS A 325 13.70 14.28 5.27
N ASN A 326 12.79 13.41 4.85
CA ASN A 326 12.34 12.28 5.65
C ASN A 326 13.35 11.13 5.53
N PRO A 327 14.12 10.80 6.58
CA PRO A 327 15.13 9.74 6.54
C PRO A 327 14.51 8.34 6.47
N GLU A 328 13.21 8.21 6.77
CA GLU A 328 12.49 6.95 6.72
C GLU A 328 11.96 6.65 5.31
N LEU A 329 11.82 7.67 4.45
CA LEU A 329 11.29 7.53 3.10
C LEU A 329 12.30 6.87 2.16
N ILE A 330 11.98 5.70 1.65
CA ILE A 330 12.79 4.99 0.64
C ILE A 330 12.31 5.33 -0.77
N PHE A 331 11.00 5.35 -0.99
CA PHE A 331 10.40 5.63 -2.29
C PHE A 331 8.97 6.15 -2.15
N THR A 332 8.62 7.07 -3.03
CA THR A 332 7.25 7.58 -3.20
C THR A 332 6.92 7.73 -4.67
N ARG A 333 5.67 7.47 -5.02
CA ARG A 333 5.10 7.71 -6.36
C ARG A 333 3.76 8.43 -6.28
N THR A 334 3.55 9.21 -5.24
CA THR A 334 2.39 10.08 -5.18
C THR A 334 2.51 11.17 -6.24
N LYS A 335 1.42 11.39 -6.99
CA LYS A 335 1.35 12.50 -7.94
C LYS A 335 1.73 13.79 -7.24
N THR A 336 2.68 14.52 -7.80
CA THR A 336 2.97 15.90 -7.42
C THR A 336 1.67 16.70 -7.52
N GLY A 337 1.26 17.32 -6.42
CA GLY A 337 -0.03 17.99 -6.31
C GLY A 337 -1.05 17.30 -5.40
N GLY A 338 -0.64 16.26 -4.68
CA GLY A 338 -1.33 15.76 -3.49
C GLY A 338 -2.77 15.26 -3.67
N ASN A 339 -3.23 15.06 -4.91
CA ASN A 339 -4.65 14.84 -5.17
C ASN A 339 -5.22 13.58 -4.49
N GLN A 340 -4.45 12.50 -4.34
CA GLN A 340 -4.96 11.31 -3.62
C GLN A 340 -4.97 11.50 -2.11
N ILE A 341 -3.88 11.95 -1.51
CA ILE A 341 -3.84 12.17 -0.07
C ILE A 341 -4.77 13.30 0.37
N ASN A 342 -4.88 14.37 -0.44
CA ASN A 342 -5.88 15.41 -0.18
C ASN A 342 -7.30 14.86 -0.26
N TYR A 343 -7.55 13.91 -1.15
CA TYR A 343 -8.81 13.16 -1.16
C TYR A 343 -9.02 12.38 0.15
N TRP A 344 -7.99 11.65 0.64
CA TRP A 344 -8.07 10.94 1.92
C TRP A 344 -8.29 11.87 3.11
N VAL A 345 -7.65 13.03 3.13
CA VAL A 345 -7.87 14.06 4.15
C VAL A 345 -9.33 14.53 4.09
N LYS A 346 -9.87 14.78 2.89
CA LYS A 346 -11.27 15.16 2.69
C LYS A 346 -12.25 14.10 3.19
N GLU A 347 -11.97 12.83 2.89
CA GLU A 347 -12.79 11.69 3.33
C GLU A 347 -12.73 11.48 4.85
N SER A 348 -11.60 11.80 5.48
CA SER A 348 -11.39 11.69 6.92
C SER A 348 -12.04 12.81 7.71
N MET A 349 -12.02 14.05 7.19
CA MET A 349 -12.45 15.23 7.94
C MET A 349 -13.96 15.23 8.19
N PRO A 350 -14.39 15.67 9.40
CA PRO A 350 -15.80 15.81 9.76
C PRO A 350 -16.57 16.76 8.83
N ARG A 351 -17.88 16.53 8.71
CA ARG A 351 -18.79 17.41 7.92
C ARG A 351 -18.83 18.83 8.49
N THR A 352 -18.83 18.97 9.82
CA THR A 352 -18.73 20.27 10.49
C THR A 352 -17.52 21.11 10.00
N LEU A 353 -16.47 20.42 9.55
CA LEU A 353 -15.24 21.03 9.03
C LEU A 353 -15.16 20.95 7.49
N SER A 354 -16.30 20.80 6.83
CA SER A 354 -16.43 20.68 5.37
C SER A 354 -15.75 19.45 4.77
N GLY A 355 -15.54 18.38 5.56
CA GLY A 355 -15.10 17.07 5.11
C GLY A 355 -16.23 16.18 4.64
N ASN A 356 -15.89 14.96 4.16
CA ASN A 356 -16.86 13.94 3.75
C ASN A 356 -17.22 12.97 4.90
N ASN A 357 -16.35 12.86 5.92
CA ASN A 357 -16.58 12.07 7.13
C ASN A 357 -16.88 10.58 6.87
N SER A 358 -16.27 9.98 5.85
CA SER A 358 -16.69 8.69 5.29
C SER A 358 -15.84 7.48 5.73
N ILE A 359 -14.65 7.72 6.32
CA ILE A 359 -13.75 6.63 6.72
C ILE A 359 -14.05 6.22 8.14
N GLY A 360 -14.39 4.93 8.32
CA GLY A 360 -14.59 4.30 9.62
C GLY A 360 -13.44 3.37 10.00
N VAL A 361 -13.08 3.35 11.29
CA VAL A 361 -12.10 2.42 11.86
C VAL A 361 -12.84 1.35 12.65
N SER A 362 -12.48 0.07 12.49
CA SER A 362 -13.09 -1.03 13.22
C SER A 362 -12.72 -1.00 14.70
N GLN A 363 -13.60 -1.53 15.56
CA GLN A 363 -13.26 -1.75 16.98
C GLN A 363 -12.02 -2.66 17.13
N LYS A 364 -11.86 -3.66 16.26
CA LYS A 364 -10.70 -4.55 16.22
C LYS A 364 -9.39 -3.80 16.00
N GLN A 365 -9.38 -2.82 15.10
CA GLN A 365 -8.21 -1.95 14.88
C GLN A 365 -7.96 -1.06 16.10
N VAL A 366 -9.00 -0.51 16.71
CA VAL A 366 -8.88 0.26 17.95
C VAL A 366 -8.28 -0.58 19.08
N ASP A 367 -8.69 -1.84 19.22
CA ASP A 367 -8.20 -2.76 20.26
C ASP A 367 -6.80 -3.33 19.97
N ALA A 368 -6.31 -3.22 18.72
CA ALA A 368 -4.95 -3.61 18.36
C ALA A 368 -3.88 -2.68 18.94
N TYR A 369 -4.22 -1.39 19.14
CA TYR A 369 -3.33 -0.45 19.82
C TYR A 369 -3.16 -0.85 21.29
N LEU A 370 -1.94 -0.73 21.80
CA LEU A 370 -1.66 -0.98 23.21
C LEU A 370 -2.18 0.16 24.10
N MET A 371 -2.23 -0.11 25.37
CA MET A 371 -2.27 0.94 26.37
C MET A 371 -0.89 1.61 26.46
N ASP A 372 -0.85 2.81 27.01
CA ASP A 372 0.38 3.60 27.17
C ASP A 372 1.46 2.92 28.05
N ASN A 373 1.04 1.98 28.91
CA ASN A 373 1.93 1.16 29.73
C ASN A 373 2.40 -0.15 29.03
N GLY A 374 2.02 -0.34 27.76
CA GLY A 374 2.39 -1.51 26.96
C GLY A 374 1.47 -2.74 27.09
N GLN A 375 0.44 -2.70 27.95
CA GLN A 375 -0.55 -3.77 28.02
C GLN A 375 -1.44 -3.79 26.79
N THR A 376 -1.92 -4.97 26.42
CA THR A 376 -3.04 -5.10 25.49
C THR A 376 -4.34 -4.64 26.18
N VAL A 377 -5.36 -4.29 25.40
CA VAL A 377 -6.69 -3.94 25.95
C VAL A 377 -7.24 -5.07 26.81
N ALA A 378 -7.02 -6.33 26.42
CA ALA A 378 -7.48 -7.50 27.18
C ALA A 378 -6.78 -7.61 28.55
N GLU A 379 -5.46 -7.43 28.60
CA GLU A 379 -4.69 -7.43 29.86
C GLU A 379 -5.07 -6.24 30.74
N ALA A 380 -5.26 -5.06 30.14
CA ALA A 380 -5.66 -3.86 30.84
C ALA A 380 -7.08 -3.95 31.45
N LYS A 381 -8.01 -4.67 30.80
CA LYS A 381 -9.32 -5.01 31.37
C LYS A 381 -9.18 -5.91 32.59
N GLN A 382 -8.33 -6.93 32.52
CA GLN A 382 -8.08 -7.85 33.64
C GLN A 382 -7.41 -7.15 34.84
N SER A 383 -6.48 -6.23 34.58
CA SER A 383 -5.80 -5.47 35.62
C SER A 383 -6.62 -4.29 36.18
N GLY A 384 -7.76 -3.93 35.54
CA GLY A 384 -8.56 -2.76 35.89
C GLY A 384 -7.99 -1.43 35.39
N TYR A 385 -6.94 -1.45 34.56
CA TYR A 385 -6.35 -0.27 33.97
C TYR A 385 -7.23 0.32 32.85
N TYR A 386 -7.93 -0.53 32.09
CA TYR A 386 -8.90 -0.11 31.08
C TYR A 386 -10.28 0.14 31.69
N ARG A 387 -10.87 1.30 31.43
CA ARG A 387 -12.20 1.66 31.90
C ARG A 387 -13.19 1.70 30.74
N GLU A 388 -14.23 0.87 30.80
CA GLU A 388 -15.28 0.79 29.76
C GLU A 388 -16.37 1.84 29.92
N ASP A 389 -16.61 2.31 31.13
CA ASP A 389 -17.72 3.18 31.47
C ASP A 389 -17.27 4.55 31.96
N GLY A 390 -18.17 5.52 31.71
CA GLY A 390 -18.01 6.89 32.15
C GLY A 390 -17.27 7.79 31.17
N PHE A 391 -17.27 9.05 31.51
CA PHE A 391 -16.73 10.12 30.66
C PHE A 391 -15.82 11.04 31.48
N THR A 392 -14.86 11.65 30.79
CA THR A 392 -14.05 12.71 31.38
C THR A 392 -14.92 13.94 31.70
N THR A 393 -14.63 14.57 32.82
CA THR A 393 -15.20 15.88 33.19
C THR A 393 -14.10 16.93 33.24
N SER A 394 -14.42 18.20 33.45
CA SER A 394 -13.40 19.23 33.62
C SER A 394 -12.41 18.93 34.74
N ALA A 395 -12.85 18.25 35.81
CA ALA A 395 -11.97 17.81 36.90
C ALA A 395 -11.20 16.54 36.54
N SER A 396 -11.84 15.55 35.87
CA SER A 396 -11.23 14.29 35.45
C SER A 396 -10.45 14.42 34.14
N ALA A 397 -10.54 15.54 33.44
CA ALA A 397 -9.67 15.87 32.31
C ALA A 397 -8.23 16.21 32.76
N LEU A 398 -7.95 16.09 34.05
CA LEU A 398 -6.61 16.22 34.62
C LEU A 398 -6.12 14.84 35.04
N ASN A 399 -4.82 14.59 34.84
CA ASN A 399 -4.17 13.41 35.41
C ASN A 399 -3.95 13.60 36.93
N GLU A 400 -3.46 12.61 37.62
CA GLU A 400 -3.15 12.66 39.06
C GLU A 400 -2.15 13.78 39.41
N GLY A 401 -1.31 14.19 38.44
CA GLY A 401 -0.37 15.33 38.60
C GLY A 401 -0.97 16.68 38.25
N GLY A 402 -2.28 16.76 37.90
CA GLY A 402 -2.96 18.02 37.57
C GLY A 402 -2.75 18.49 36.11
N ALA A 403 -2.07 17.73 35.27
CA ALA A 403 -1.91 18.03 33.84
C ALA A 403 -3.17 17.67 33.02
N PRO A 404 -3.46 18.38 31.92
CA PRO A 404 -4.55 18.02 31.03
C PRO A 404 -4.37 16.58 30.53
N PHE A 405 -5.46 15.79 30.57
CA PHE A 405 -5.42 14.40 30.16
C PHE A 405 -6.19 14.19 28.86
N LEU A 406 -7.50 14.07 28.90
CA LEU A 406 -8.36 14.05 27.72
C LEU A 406 -9.32 15.25 27.77
N PRO A 407 -9.83 15.71 26.61
CA PRO A 407 -10.92 16.69 26.61
C PRO A 407 -12.12 16.21 27.43
N ALA A 408 -12.87 17.10 28.03
CA ALA A 408 -14.08 16.78 28.79
C ALA A 408 -15.14 16.12 27.87
N GLY A 409 -15.91 15.17 28.40
CA GLY A 409 -16.96 14.47 27.66
C GLY A 409 -16.49 13.29 26.79
N VAL A 410 -15.21 12.91 26.86
CA VAL A 410 -14.64 11.76 26.15
C VAL A 410 -14.83 10.50 26.99
N SER A 411 -15.20 9.39 26.36
CA SER A 411 -15.28 8.08 27.02
C SER A 411 -13.91 7.64 27.55
N TRP A 412 -13.89 7.10 28.78
CA TRP A 412 -12.67 6.58 29.39
C TRP A 412 -11.99 5.45 28.63
N GLN A 413 -12.69 4.74 27.75
CA GLN A 413 -12.08 3.69 26.92
C GLN A 413 -11.02 4.22 25.92
N TYR A 414 -10.97 5.53 25.67
CA TYR A 414 -9.97 6.17 24.82
C TYR A 414 -8.82 6.79 25.62
N ALA A 415 -8.84 6.67 26.96
CA ALA A 415 -7.76 7.09 27.82
C ALA A 415 -6.64 6.06 27.87
N HIS A 416 -5.43 6.50 28.22
CA HIS A 416 -4.28 5.63 28.41
C HIS A 416 -3.92 4.77 27.20
N ARG A 417 -4.09 5.33 25.98
CA ARG A 417 -3.70 4.63 24.75
C ARG A 417 -2.30 5.05 24.31
N GLU A 418 -1.62 4.18 23.59
CA GLU A 418 -0.32 4.52 23.02
C GLU A 418 -0.37 5.73 22.08
N PRO A 419 0.71 6.52 21.90
CA PRO A 419 0.73 7.74 21.09
C PRO A 419 0.24 7.59 19.65
N ARG A 420 0.51 6.45 18.99
CA ARG A 420 0.05 6.17 17.61
C ARG A 420 -1.48 6.09 17.51
N PHE A 421 -2.17 5.69 18.59
CA PHE A 421 -3.63 5.73 18.64
C PHE A 421 -4.14 7.16 18.45
N TYR A 422 -3.61 8.11 19.23
CA TYR A 422 -4.03 9.51 19.13
C TYR A 422 -3.64 10.16 17.80
N ALA A 423 -2.56 9.70 17.17
CA ALA A 423 -2.13 10.17 15.85
C ALA A 423 -3.03 9.66 14.70
N SER A 424 -3.63 8.47 14.85
CA SER A 424 -4.32 7.79 13.76
C SER A 424 -5.84 7.76 13.90
N ILE A 425 -6.37 7.73 15.13
CA ILE A 425 -7.78 7.47 15.41
C ILE A 425 -8.51 8.75 15.78
N ALA A 426 -9.55 9.07 15.03
CA ALA A 426 -10.47 10.13 15.34
C ALA A 426 -11.64 9.56 16.18
N TYR A 427 -11.39 9.36 17.47
CA TYR A 427 -12.39 8.85 18.40
C TYR A 427 -13.48 9.91 18.69
N CYS A 428 -14.65 9.46 19.11
CA CYS A 428 -15.77 10.32 19.46
C CYS A 428 -15.40 11.26 20.62
N GLY A 429 -15.43 12.58 20.38
CA GLY A 429 -14.97 13.62 21.28
C GLY A 429 -13.51 14.07 21.06
N SER A 430 -12.82 13.59 20.02
CA SER A 430 -11.48 14.05 19.66
C SER A 430 -11.49 15.49 19.09
N ILE A 431 -10.39 16.22 19.30
CA ILE A 431 -10.24 17.60 18.80
C ILE A 431 -9.63 17.58 17.39
N TRP A 432 -10.21 18.40 16.52
CA TRP A 432 -9.71 18.72 15.19
C TRP A 432 -9.25 20.19 15.18
N LYS A 433 -7.95 20.41 14.99
CA LYS A 433 -7.34 21.74 15.20
C LYS A 433 -7.67 22.71 14.07
N CYS A 434 -7.55 22.33 12.80
CA CYS A 434 -7.89 23.12 11.60
C CYS A 434 -7.39 24.57 11.69
N THR A 435 -6.11 24.77 12.05
CA THR A 435 -5.59 26.10 12.43
C THR A 435 -5.53 27.08 11.27
N SER A 436 -5.50 26.61 10.00
CA SER A 436 -5.54 27.46 8.81
C SER A 436 -6.92 28.04 8.51
N ALA A 437 -8.00 27.49 9.09
CA ALA A 437 -9.34 28.03 8.86
C ALA A 437 -9.41 29.53 9.18
N SER A 438 -10.01 30.34 8.31
CA SER A 438 -10.12 31.79 8.53
C SER A 438 -11.03 32.10 9.72
N GLU A 439 -12.14 31.38 9.84
CA GLU A 439 -13.12 31.58 10.90
C GLU A 439 -12.72 30.79 12.15
N LYS A 440 -12.66 31.47 13.29
CA LYS A 440 -12.31 30.85 14.58
C LYS A 440 -13.27 29.74 14.99
N GLY A 441 -14.53 29.79 14.55
CA GLY A 441 -15.55 28.77 14.82
C GLY A 441 -15.24 27.39 14.24
N TYR A 442 -14.31 27.27 13.29
CA TYR A 442 -13.86 25.99 12.73
C TYR A 442 -12.54 25.49 13.32
N ARG A 443 -11.92 26.23 14.23
CA ARG A 443 -10.65 25.85 14.87
C ARG A 443 -10.88 25.13 16.17
N ASN A 444 -10.07 24.11 16.47
CA ASN A 444 -10.08 23.36 17.72
C ASN A 444 -11.48 22.79 18.07
N GLN A 445 -12.17 22.27 17.06
CA GLN A 445 -13.51 21.72 17.28
C GLN A 445 -13.43 20.32 17.87
N GLN A 446 -14.16 20.10 18.96
CA GLN A 446 -14.39 18.78 19.53
C GLN A 446 -15.55 18.12 18.79
N ILE A 447 -15.33 16.96 18.16
CA ILE A 447 -16.28 16.31 17.26
C ILE A 447 -16.84 15.05 17.89
N PHE A 448 -18.17 14.95 17.90
CA PHE A 448 -18.93 13.78 18.39
C PHE A 448 -19.72 13.12 17.26
N TYR A 449 -19.73 11.79 17.24
CA TYR A 449 -20.38 10.98 16.21
C TYR A 449 -21.73 10.39 16.65
N TYR A 450 -22.35 10.96 17.70
CA TYR A 450 -23.68 10.53 18.14
C TYR A 450 -24.72 10.80 17.07
N ARG A 451 -25.75 9.91 17.00
CA ARG A 451 -26.87 10.08 16.10
C ARG A 451 -27.51 11.46 16.23
N ASP A 452 -27.94 12.00 15.11
CA ASP A 452 -28.61 13.30 14.95
C ASP A 452 -27.70 14.54 15.20
N LEU A 453 -26.41 14.34 15.58
CA LEU A 453 -25.40 15.40 15.48
C LEU A 453 -24.89 15.53 14.05
N ASN A 454 -24.32 16.69 13.72
CA ASN A 454 -23.85 16.98 12.36
C ASN A 454 -22.89 15.93 11.78
N ASP A 455 -22.00 15.39 12.62
CA ASP A 455 -20.97 14.41 12.22
C ASP A 455 -21.36 12.96 12.52
N GLY A 456 -22.50 12.72 13.14
CA GLY A 456 -23.09 11.42 13.37
C GLY A 456 -24.07 11.00 12.27
N LYS A 457 -24.70 9.83 12.44
CA LYS A 457 -25.75 9.34 11.57
C LYS A 457 -26.98 10.25 11.59
N GLN A 458 -27.38 10.76 10.42
CA GLN A 458 -28.55 11.62 10.30
C GLN A 458 -29.69 10.88 9.59
N GLY A 459 -30.79 10.65 10.33
CA GLY A 459 -31.95 9.94 9.80
C GLY A 459 -31.57 8.56 9.27
N PHE A 460 -31.80 8.31 7.98
CA PHE A 460 -31.44 7.08 7.29
C PHE A 460 -30.14 7.18 6.49
N LYS A 461 -29.50 8.36 6.45
CA LYS A 461 -28.24 8.56 5.72
C LYS A 461 -27.06 8.13 6.57
N GLU A 462 -26.17 7.37 5.97
CA GLU A 462 -24.94 6.89 6.59
C GLU A 462 -23.72 7.73 6.13
N ASP A 463 -23.91 9.05 5.94
CA ASP A 463 -22.82 10.00 5.67
C ASP A 463 -22.05 10.29 6.96
N CYS A 464 -21.54 9.24 7.60
CA CYS A 464 -20.78 9.29 8.85
C CYS A 464 -19.80 8.11 8.87
N PRO A 465 -18.80 8.10 9.75
CA PRO A 465 -17.99 6.91 9.94
C PRO A 465 -18.92 5.75 10.33
N LEU A 466 -19.01 4.73 9.48
CA LEU A 466 -19.94 3.60 9.67
C LEU A 466 -19.76 2.87 11.02
N THR A 467 -18.58 3.04 11.61
CA THR A 467 -18.21 2.48 12.92
C THR A 467 -18.37 3.47 14.06
N GLY A 468 -18.74 4.73 13.81
CA GLY A 468 -18.70 5.78 14.83
C GLY A 468 -17.29 6.14 15.32
N ILE A 469 -16.25 5.68 14.63
CA ILE A 469 -14.84 5.95 14.91
C ILE A 469 -14.19 6.35 13.60
N GLY A 470 -13.62 7.56 13.53
CA GLY A 470 -12.99 8.09 12.33
C GLY A 470 -11.50 7.79 12.25
N PHE A 471 -10.88 8.22 11.14
CA PHE A 471 -9.47 8.05 10.84
C PHE A 471 -8.80 9.40 10.57
N LYS A 472 -7.62 9.69 11.14
CA LYS A 472 -6.95 10.99 10.99
C LYS A 472 -5.43 10.94 10.77
N LYS A 473 -4.85 9.79 10.46
CA LYS A 473 -3.39 9.61 10.33
C LYS A 473 -2.73 10.61 9.38
N PHE A 474 -3.39 10.92 8.27
CA PHE A 474 -2.86 11.82 7.24
C PHE A 474 -3.24 13.30 7.44
N VAL A 475 -4.01 13.61 8.49
CA VAL A 475 -4.52 14.97 8.70
C VAL A 475 -3.53 15.81 9.49
N ASN A 476 -3.09 16.92 8.89
CA ASN A 476 -2.27 17.92 9.57
C ASN A 476 -3.14 18.82 10.45
N ASP A 477 -2.58 19.34 11.52
CA ASP A 477 -3.26 20.28 12.43
C ASP A 477 -3.68 21.60 11.73
N GLU A 478 -3.02 21.95 10.62
CA GLU A 478 -3.36 23.10 9.79
C GLU A 478 -4.43 22.81 8.75
N ASP A 479 -4.64 21.55 8.36
CA ASP A 479 -5.57 21.19 7.28
C ASP A 479 -6.99 21.72 7.56
N ALA A 480 -7.55 22.47 6.61
CA ALA A 480 -8.92 22.97 6.68
C ALA A 480 -9.52 23.12 5.27
N PHE A 481 -10.71 22.52 5.06
CA PHE A 481 -11.51 22.68 3.82
C PHE A 481 -12.53 23.82 3.93
N THR A 482 -12.60 24.50 5.07
CA THR A 482 -13.45 25.66 5.27
C THR A 482 -12.90 26.89 4.54
N THR A 483 -13.73 27.91 4.34
CA THR A 483 -13.36 29.12 3.60
C THR A 483 -12.06 29.74 4.16
N GLY A 484 -11.12 29.98 3.25
CA GLY A 484 -9.80 30.54 3.55
C GLY A 484 -8.80 29.61 4.19
N GLY A 485 -9.18 28.33 4.42
CA GLY A 485 -8.25 27.29 4.83
C GLY A 485 -7.46 26.71 3.66
N TYR A 486 -6.45 25.92 3.97
CA TYR A 486 -5.65 25.16 3.00
C TYR A 486 -5.31 23.77 3.52
N ILE A 487 -4.81 22.93 2.62
CA ILE A 487 -4.34 21.58 2.93
C ILE A 487 -2.83 21.57 2.71
N ILE A 488 -2.09 21.10 3.71
CA ILE A 488 -0.63 20.91 3.63
C ILE A 488 -0.33 19.80 2.60
N ASP A 489 0.63 20.02 1.73
CA ASP A 489 1.11 19.00 0.80
C ASP A 489 1.78 17.86 1.55
N LYS A 490 1.45 16.63 1.17
CA LYS A 490 1.90 15.41 1.83
C LYS A 490 2.63 14.49 0.86
N THR A 491 3.57 13.73 1.40
CA THR A 491 4.25 12.67 0.66
C THR A 491 3.85 11.32 1.26
N GLU A 492 3.13 10.50 0.48
CA GLU A 492 2.81 9.14 0.91
C GLU A 492 3.98 8.21 0.63
N PRO A 493 4.53 7.51 1.63
CA PRO A 493 5.57 6.52 1.41
C PRO A 493 5.03 5.30 0.65
N THR A 494 5.63 4.94 -0.49
CA THR A 494 5.43 3.63 -1.13
C THR A 494 6.28 2.57 -0.44
N PHE A 495 7.51 2.92 -0.09
CA PHE A 495 8.40 2.13 0.76
C PHE A 495 8.99 3.04 1.84
N ARG A 496 8.98 2.56 3.09
CA ARG A 496 9.62 3.24 4.21
C ARG A 496 10.39 2.26 5.10
N TYR A 497 11.36 2.76 5.82
CA TYR A 497 12.34 1.94 6.54
C TYR A 497 11.73 1.04 7.61
N ALA A 498 10.67 1.48 8.31
CA ALA A 498 9.96 0.63 9.27
C ALA A 498 9.42 -0.67 8.65
N GLU A 499 8.99 -0.64 7.37
CA GLU A 499 8.58 -1.86 6.68
C GLU A 499 9.74 -2.83 6.50
N ILE A 500 10.92 -2.33 6.14
CA ILE A 500 12.13 -3.15 5.96
C ILE A 500 12.51 -3.85 7.26
N LEU A 501 12.46 -3.13 8.38
CA LEU A 501 12.71 -3.68 9.71
C LEU A 501 11.71 -4.80 10.06
N CYS A 502 10.44 -4.59 9.78
CA CYS A 502 9.40 -5.60 9.97
C CYS A 502 9.59 -6.82 9.05
N ILE A 503 9.95 -6.61 7.76
CA ILE A 503 10.26 -7.70 6.82
C ILE A 503 11.43 -8.53 7.36
N TYR A 504 12.49 -7.86 7.81
CA TYR A 504 13.67 -8.54 8.34
C TYR A 504 13.34 -9.41 9.55
N ALA A 505 12.67 -8.84 10.56
CA ALA A 505 12.30 -9.56 11.76
C ALA A 505 11.34 -10.73 11.48
N GLU A 506 10.34 -10.53 10.60
CA GLU A 506 9.40 -11.59 10.21
C GLU A 506 10.13 -12.72 9.49
N ALA A 507 10.99 -12.40 8.54
CA ALA A 507 11.70 -13.40 7.78
C ALA A 507 12.69 -14.19 8.63
N LEU A 508 13.41 -13.55 9.55
CA LEU A 508 14.29 -14.26 10.50
C LEU A 508 13.51 -15.17 11.45
N ASN A 509 12.32 -14.73 11.89
CA ASN A 509 11.50 -15.52 12.81
C ASN A 509 11.05 -16.87 12.23
N GLU A 510 10.88 -16.93 10.91
CA GLU A 510 10.42 -18.14 10.21
C GLU A 510 11.55 -19.13 9.88
N LEU A 511 12.81 -18.80 10.19
CA LEU A 511 13.95 -19.69 10.02
C LEU A 511 14.10 -20.65 11.20
N THR A 512 14.61 -21.84 10.91
CA THR A 512 14.97 -22.83 11.93
C THR A 512 16.15 -22.34 12.75
N SER A 513 16.03 -22.36 14.08
CA SER A 513 17.11 -21.95 15.01
C SER A 513 18.39 -22.77 14.78
N GLY A 514 19.54 -22.08 14.74
CA GLY A 514 20.84 -22.71 14.56
C GLY A 514 21.17 -23.10 13.11
N LYS A 515 20.30 -22.78 12.14
CA LYS A 515 20.54 -22.97 10.72
C LYS A 515 20.89 -21.66 10.06
N GLU A 516 22.11 -21.54 9.56
CA GLU A 516 22.59 -20.39 8.81
C GLU A 516 22.38 -20.58 7.30
N TYR A 517 22.02 -19.52 6.61
CA TYR A 517 21.91 -19.45 5.18
C TYR A 517 22.88 -18.40 4.62
N SER A 518 23.54 -18.75 3.52
CA SER A 518 24.35 -17.84 2.72
C SER A 518 23.59 -17.54 1.42
N ILE A 519 23.07 -16.32 1.29
CA ILE A 519 22.27 -15.89 0.15
C ILE A 519 23.07 -14.91 -0.70
N GLU A 520 23.13 -15.13 -2.00
CA GLU A 520 23.78 -14.20 -2.93
C GLU A 520 23.03 -12.87 -2.98
N GLY A 521 23.72 -11.79 -2.61
CA GLY A 521 23.23 -10.42 -2.62
C GLY A 521 23.16 -9.79 -4.01
N TYR A 522 22.66 -8.54 -4.07
CA TYR A 522 22.55 -7.78 -5.33
C TYR A 522 23.93 -7.48 -5.96
N ASN A 523 24.98 -7.39 -5.17
CA ASN A 523 26.37 -7.12 -5.57
C ASN A 523 27.20 -8.39 -5.77
N ASN A 524 26.56 -9.57 -5.78
CA ASN A 524 27.15 -10.92 -5.83
C ASN A 524 27.95 -11.31 -4.58
N GLU A 525 27.88 -10.52 -3.50
CA GLU A 525 28.46 -10.87 -2.20
C GLU A 525 27.47 -11.71 -1.37
N PRO A 526 27.96 -12.66 -0.54
CA PRO A 526 27.11 -13.46 0.31
C PRO A 526 26.53 -12.63 1.47
N VAL A 527 25.23 -12.75 1.70
CA VAL A 527 24.52 -12.21 2.87
C VAL A 527 24.17 -13.37 3.78
N LEU A 528 24.75 -13.38 4.98
CA LEU A 528 24.48 -14.42 5.98
C LEU A 528 23.26 -14.04 6.81
N VAL A 529 22.35 -14.99 6.97
CA VAL A 529 21.12 -14.85 7.76
C VAL A 529 20.80 -16.15 8.50
N GLN A 530 20.34 -16.00 9.74
CA GLN A 530 19.85 -17.08 10.59
C GLN A 530 18.78 -16.55 11.53
N ARG A 531 18.01 -17.41 12.17
CA ARG A 531 17.11 -16.97 13.26
C ARG A 531 17.95 -16.48 14.43
N ASP A 532 17.88 -15.19 14.72
CA ASP A 532 18.64 -14.54 15.77
C ASP A 532 17.77 -13.55 16.54
N ALA A 533 17.58 -13.78 17.83
CA ALA A 533 16.75 -12.93 18.70
C ALA A 533 17.31 -11.52 18.88
N ALA A 534 18.66 -11.36 18.86
CA ALA A 534 19.27 -10.05 18.98
C ALA A 534 19.11 -9.21 17.69
N GLU A 535 19.24 -9.83 16.51
CA GLU A 535 18.99 -9.15 15.23
C GLU A 535 17.49 -8.80 15.07
N MET A 536 16.57 -9.68 15.46
CA MET A 536 15.15 -9.37 15.48
C MET A 536 14.84 -8.20 16.43
N ARG A 537 15.46 -8.17 17.61
CA ARG A 537 15.33 -7.06 18.56
C ARG A 537 15.89 -5.76 17.98
N ALA A 538 17.05 -5.81 17.35
CA ALA A 538 17.65 -4.63 16.71
C ALA A 538 16.74 -4.03 15.63
N ALA A 539 15.91 -4.84 14.97
CA ALA A 539 14.92 -4.39 14.01
C ALA A 539 13.63 -3.86 14.67
N MET A 540 13.07 -4.58 15.66
CA MET A 540 11.74 -4.27 16.20
C MET A 540 11.77 -3.23 17.33
N LYS A 541 12.77 -3.27 18.23
CA LYS A 541 12.87 -2.35 19.37
C LYS A 541 12.85 -0.87 18.94
N PRO A 542 13.59 -0.42 17.89
CA PRO A 542 13.52 0.98 17.47
C PRO A 542 12.12 1.44 17.07
N ILE A 543 11.31 0.59 16.41
CA ILE A 543 9.93 0.92 16.04
C ILE A 543 9.12 1.17 17.31
N ARG A 544 9.27 0.32 18.33
CA ARG A 544 8.56 0.42 19.60
C ARG A 544 9.01 1.63 20.43
N MET A 545 10.32 1.90 20.47
CA MET A 545 10.85 3.09 21.18
C MET A 545 10.36 4.38 20.52
N ARG A 546 10.37 4.47 19.18
CA ARG A 546 9.79 5.58 18.45
C ARG A 546 8.29 5.75 18.75
N ALA A 547 7.56 4.66 18.95
CA ALA A 547 6.14 4.66 19.30
C ALA A 547 5.84 4.95 20.77
N GLY A 548 6.85 4.99 21.64
CA GLY A 548 6.68 5.21 23.08
C GLY A 548 6.03 4.01 23.79
N VAL A 549 6.28 2.80 23.32
CA VAL A 549 5.78 1.55 23.93
C VAL A 549 6.94 0.64 24.30
N PRO A 550 6.85 -0.13 25.42
CA PRO A 550 7.90 -1.03 25.87
C PRO A 550 8.31 -2.05 24.80
N ASP A 551 9.58 -2.46 24.80
CA ASP A 551 10.09 -3.54 23.94
C ASP A 551 9.39 -4.88 24.22
N PHE A 552 9.46 -5.80 23.28
CA PHE A 552 9.00 -7.17 23.51
C PHE A 552 9.88 -7.88 24.54
N SER A 553 9.28 -8.80 25.28
CA SER A 553 10.02 -9.61 26.26
C SER A 553 11.03 -10.55 25.60
N ASP A 554 12.04 -11.00 26.36
CA ASP A 554 12.97 -12.04 25.91
C ASP A 554 12.24 -13.34 25.53
N MET A 555 11.17 -13.68 26.25
CA MET A 555 10.33 -14.83 25.91
C MET A 555 9.72 -14.66 24.53
N THR A 556 9.21 -13.48 24.19
CA THR A 556 8.63 -13.20 22.87
C THR A 556 9.66 -13.38 21.75
N TYR A 557 10.88 -12.82 21.90
CA TYR A 557 11.93 -12.96 20.87
C TYR A 557 12.42 -14.41 20.69
N ASN A 558 12.41 -15.20 21.76
CA ASN A 558 12.88 -16.59 21.71
C ASN A 558 11.82 -17.58 21.24
N ASP A 559 10.53 -17.25 21.35
CA ASP A 559 9.42 -18.09 20.89
C ASP A 559 8.90 -17.63 19.53
N SER A 560 8.93 -18.51 18.53
CA SER A 560 8.55 -18.15 17.15
C SER A 560 7.06 -17.83 16.99
N GLU A 561 6.17 -18.47 17.77
CA GLU A 561 4.73 -18.23 17.70
C GLU A 561 4.37 -16.89 18.35
N LEU A 562 4.95 -16.62 19.54
CA LEU A 562 4.75 -15.34 20.23
C LEU A 562 5.31 -14.17 19.38
N MET A 563 6.49 -14.36 18.78
CA MET A 563 7.11 -13.34 17.93
C MET A 563 6.30 -13.11 16.67
N ARG A 564 5.79 -14.15 16.01
CA ARG A 564 4.91 -14.03 14.85
C ARG A 564 3.65 -13.23 15.18
N ALA A 565 3.00 -13.53 16.31
CA ALA A 565 1.83 -12.79 16.78
C ALA A 565 2.16 -11.32 17.07
N ALA A 566 3.31 -11.06 17.71
CA ALA A 566 3.79 -9.72 18.02
C ALA A 566 4.07 -8.90 16.75
N ILE A 567 4.76 -9.48 15.76
CA ILE A 567 5.03 -8.83 14.46
C ILE A 567 3.72 -8.53 13.71
N LYS A 568 2.79 -9.47 13.65
CA LYS A 568 1.49 -9.28 13.00
C LYS A 568 0.72 -8.09 13.62
N ARG A 569 0.70 -7.99 14.96
CA ARG A 569 0.09 -6.84 15.66
C ARG A 569 0.84 -5.54 15.40
N GLU A 570 2.16 -5.55 15.51
CA GLU A 570 2.96 -4.35 15.26
C GLU A 570 2.74 -3.81 13.85
N ARG A 571 2.73 -4.68 12.82
CA ARG A 571 2.40 -4.30 11.45
C ARG A 571 0.98 -3.75 11.32
N GLN A 572 -0.01 -4.32 11.99
CA GLN A 572 -1.39 -3.85 11.97
C GLN A 572 -1.51 -2.41 12.51
N VAL A 573 -0.81 -2.09 13.59
CA VAL A 573 -0.83 -0.76 14.21
C VAL A 573 0.01 0.23 13.41
N GLU A 574 1.25 -0.14 13.09
CA GLU A 574 2.23 0.73 12.45
C GLU A 574 1.79 1.17 11.05
N PHE A 575 1.20 0.25 10.26
CA PHE A 575 0.88 0.48 8.85
C PHE A 575 -0.61 0.70 8.57
N VAL A 576 -1.43 0.97 9.59
CA VAL A 576 -2.86 1.21 9.37
C VAL A 576 -3.08 2.28 8.30
N GLY A 577 -3.92 1.95 7.31
CA GLY A 577 -4.27 2.86 6.22
C GLY A 577 -3.16 3.13 5.19
N GLU A 578 -1.99 2.47 5.26
CA GLU A 578 -0.91 2.60 4.27
C GLU A 578 -0.94 1.45 3.25
N ASN A 579 -0.76 1.78 1.96
CA ASN A 579 -0.47 0.81 0.87
C ASN A 579 -1.28 -0.49 0.88
N SER A 580 -2.47 -0.51 1.49
CA SER A 580 -3.29 -1.72 1.65
C SER A 580 -2.57 -2.86 2.37
N PHE A 581 -1.60 -2.56 3.25
CA PHE A 581 -0.80 -3.58 3.93
C PHE A 581 -1.67 -4.63 4.62
N ARG A 582 -2.68 -4.21 5.40
CA ARG A 582 -3.54 -5.16 6.13
C ARG A 582 -4.24 -6.14 5.19
N TYR A 583 -4.75 -5.65 4.04
CA TYR A 583 -5.41 -6.48 3.03
C TYR A 583 -4.49 -7.58 2.48
N TYR A 584 -3.24 -7.23 2.12
CA TYR A 584 -2.29 -8.19 1.57
C TYR A 584 -1.64 -9.04 2.66
N ASP A 585 -1.39 -8.53 3.85
CA ASP A 585 -0.84 -9.25 4.98
C ASP A 585 -1.75 -10.41 5.41
N LEU A 586 -3.05 -10.17 5.57
CA LEU A 586 -4.02 -11.22 5.91
C LEU A 586 -4.07 -12.33 4.84
N ARG A 587 -3.91 -11.96 3.58
CA ARG A 587 -3.90 -12.93 2.48
C ARG A 587 -2.62 -13.74 2.44
N ARG A 588 -1.46 -13.09 2.48
CA ARG A 588 -0.18 -13.80 2.43
C ARG A 588 0.05 -14.72 3.64
N TRP A 589 -0.43 -14.33 4.82
CA TRP A 589 -0.43 -15.17 6.02
C TRP A 589 -1.48 -16.29 6.00
N LYS A 590 -2.46 -16.24 5.10
CA LYS A 590 -3.66 -17.09 5.06
C LYS A 590 -4.60 -16.88 6.27
N ASP A 591 -4.50 -15.75 6.92
CA ASP A 591 -5.36 -15.39 8.05
C ASP A 591 -6.75 -14.86 7.59
N ALA A 592 -6.88 -14.46 6.32
CA ALA A 592 -8.09 -13.81 5.80
C ALA A 592 -9.36 -14.66 5.96
N LEU A 593 -9.29 -15.99 5.84
CA LEU A 593 -10.44 -16.89 6.08
C LEU A 593 -11.01 -16.79 7.50
N ILE A 594 -10.17 -16.47 8.48
CA ILE A 594 -10.58 -16.32 9.88
C ILE A 594 -10.94 -14.86 10.15
N GLU A 595 -10.02 -13.96 9.84
CA GLU A 595 -10.07 -12.57 10.26
C GLU A 595 -11.13 -11.75 9.49
N GLU A 596 -11.28 -12.00 8.18
CA GLU A 596 -12.24 -11.29 7.32
C GLU A 596 -13.68 -11.84 7.42
N ASN A 597 -13.88 -12.99 8.06
CA ASN A 597 -15.22 -13.54 8.35
C ASN A 597 -15.71 -13.18 9.76
N GLN A 598 -14.91 -12.46 10.55
CA GLN A 598 -15.38 -11.92 11.83
C GLN A 598 -16.37 -10.78 11.59
N PRO A 599 -17.41 -10.62 12.44
CA PRO A 599 -18.28 -9.48 12.36
C PRO A 599 -17.50 -8.15 12.42
N PHE A 600 -17.78 -7.25 11.49
CA PHE A 600 -17.17 -5.93 11.50
C PHE A 600 -17.85 -5.09 12.60
N MET A 601 -17.09 -4.76 13.67
CA MET A 601 -17.62 -4.13 14.87
C MET A 601 -17.25 -2.65 14.92
N GLY A 602 -18.14 -1.83 15.48
CA GLY A 602 -17.92 -0.41 15.75
C GLY A 602 -18.81 0.06 16.90
N CYS A 603 -18.82 1.36 17.19
CA CYS A 603 -19.75 1.97 18.11
C CYS A 603 -21.19 1.86 17.58
N ASN A 604 -22.17 1.97 18.46
CA ASN A 604 -23.58 1.97 18.08
C ASN A 604 -24.02 3.35 17.55
N ILE A 605 -23.84 3.58 16.26
CA ILE A 605 -24.15 4.86 15.60
C ILE A 605 -25.65 5.24 15.62
N ASN A 606 -26.54 4.37 16.12
CA ASN A 606 -27.97 4.64 16.27
C ASN A 606 -28.32 5.32 17.60
N ILE A 607 -27.35 5.52 18.49
CA ILE A 607 -27.56 6.16 19.79
C ILE A 607 -27.34 7.66 19.66
N SER A 608 -28.34 8.43 20.11
CA SER A 608 -28.28 9.91 20.17
C SER A 608 -27.50 10.41 21.38
N ASN A 609 -27.22 11.71 21.41
CA ASN A 609 -26.58 12.41 22.52
C ASN A 609 -27.58 12.63 23.67
N ASP A 610 -28.18 11.56 24.17
CA ASP A 610 -29.04 11.55 25.36
C ASP A 610 -28.25 11.03 26.54
N GLU A 611 -28.08 11.84 27.58
CA GLU A 611 -27.28 11.52 28.76
C GLU A 611 -27.63 10.16 29.39
N SER A 612 -28.89 9.77 29.35
CA SER A 612 -29.36 8.49 29.86
C SER A 612 -28.92 7.28 29.03
N ARG A 613 -28.56 7.49 27.75
CA ARG A 613 -28.28 6.41 26.79
C ARG A 613 -26.92 6.52 26.11
N VAL A 614 -26.24 7.65 26.24
CA VAL A 614 -24.98 7.95 25.52
C VAL A 614 -23.89 6.88 25.73
N GLN A 615 -23.84 6.26 26.91
CA GLN A 615 -22.92 5.16 27.18
C GLN A 615 -23.14 3.96 26.25
N GLN A 616 -24.37 3.74 25.77
CA GLN A 616 -24.68 2.66 24.82
C GLN A 616 -24.06 2.85 23.44
N PHE A 617 -23.73 4.10 23.06
CA PHE A 617 -22.98 4.39 21.83
C PHE A 617 -21.64 3.63 21.81
N TYR A 618 -20.97 3.55 22.93
CA TYR A 618 -19.63 2.95 23.07
C TYR A 618 -19.66 1.43 23.24
N ARG A 619 -20.83 0.80 23.24
CA ARG A 619 -20.92 -0.68 23.26
C ARG A 619 -20.69 -1.21 21.85
N PRO A 620 -19.65 -2.07 21.63
CA PRO A 620 -19.34 -2.61 20.32
C PRO A 620 -20.58 -3.28 19.69
N THR A 621 -20.92 -2.87 18.48
CA THR A 621 -22.09 -3.35 17.76
C THR A 621 -21.67 -3.73 16.34
N VAL A 622 -22.32 -4.75 15.77
CA VAL A 622 -22.10 -5.16 14.39
C VAL A 622 -22.52 -4.05 13.44
N VAL A 623 -21.63 -3.63 12.55
CA VAL A 623 -21.93 -2.69 11.46
C VAL A 623 -22.69 -3.43 10.38
N ALA A 624 -24.02 -3.45 10.47
CA ALA A 624 -24.91 -4.25 9.63
C ALA A 624 -24.83 -3.88 8.12
N SER A 625 -24.48 -2.64 7.78
CA SER A 625 -24.27 -2.18 6.40
C SER A 625 -22.99 -2.71 5.75
N MET A 626 -22.12 -3.36 6.53
CA MET A 626 -20.82 -3.88 6.07
C MET A 626 -20.68 -5.39 6.34
N PRO A 627 -21.51 -6.23 5.72
CA PRO A 627 -21.36 -7.68 5.85
C PRO A 627 -20.03 -8.10 5.23
N LYS A 628 -19.25 -8.87 5.97
CA LYS A 628 -17.97 -9.43 5.53
C LYS A 628 -18.16 -10.88 5.13
N VAL A 629 -17.68 -11.24 3.95
CA VAL A 629 -17.63 -12.62 3.45
C VAL A 629 -16.30 -12.84 2.78
N PHE A 630 -15.53 -13.78 3.27
CA PHE A 630 -14.30 -14.23 2.64
C PHE A 630 -14.33 -15.76 2.45
N ILE A 631 -14.12 -16.20 1.23
CA ILE A 631 -14.05 -17.62 0.90
C ILE A 631 -12.75 -17.93 0.16
N GLN A 632 -12.38 -19.20 0.09
CA GLN A 632 -11.08 -19.68 -0.40
C GLN A 632 -10.66 -19.08 -1.76
N LYS A 633 -11.59 -18.96 -2.72
CA LYS A 633 -11.29 -18.40 -4.03
C LYS A 633 -10.82 -16.93 -3.99
N MET A 634 -11.20 -16.18 -2.94
CA MET A 634 -10.92 -14.74 -2.82
C MET A 634 -9.47 -14.42 -2.43
N TYR A 635 -8.65 -15.44 -2.16
CA TYR A 635 -7.20 -15.24 -2.02
C TYR A 635 -6.55 -14.72 -3.29
N LEU A 636 -7.09 -15.11 -4.46
CA LEU A 636 -6.64 -14.67 -5.77
C LEU A 636 -7.83 -14.10 -6.55
N TRP A 637 -7.60 -12.98 -7.22
CA TRP A 637 -8.63 -12.37 -8.05
C TRP A 637 -8.91 -13.17 -9.32
N PRO A 638 -10.13 -13.10 -9.89
CA PRO A 638 -10.44 -13.74 -11.15
C PRO A 638 -9.79 -13.03 -12.33
N PHE A 639 -9.33 -13.79 -13.31
CA PHE A 639 -9.17 -13.28 -14.66
C PHE A 639 -10.55 -13.05 -15.26
N THR A 640 -10.73 -11.96 -16.01
CA THR A 640 -12.04 -11.65 -16.57
C THR A 640 -12.40 -12.64 -17.69
N THR A 641 -13.69 -12.83 -17.91
CA THR A 641 -14.20 -13.65 -19.02
C THR A 641 -13.70 -13.11 -20.37
N THR A 642 -13.51 -11.80 -20.48
CA THR A 642 -12.96 -11.15 -21.68
C THR A 642 -11.51 -11.58 -21.93
N GLU A 643 -10.65 -11.53 -20.90
CA GLU A 643 -9.24 -11.92 -21.02
C GLU A 643 -9.07 -13.42 -21.30
N LEU A 644 -9.89 -14.27 -20.69
CA LEU A 644 -9.88 -15.71 -20.97
C LEU A 644 -10.30 -16.05 -22.43
N LYS A 645 -11.15 -15.22 -23.04
CA LYS A 645 -11.51 -15.33 -24.46
C LYS A 645 -10.42 -14.78 -25.38
N ARG A 646 -9.75 -13.70 -24.97
CA ARG A 646 -8.65 -13.09 -25.73
C ARG A 646 -7.40 -13.98 -25.70
N ASN A 647 -6.98 -14.41 -24.54
CA ASN A 647 -5.83 -15.29 -24.35
C ASN A 647 -6.32 -16.71 -24.07
N THR A 648 -6.36 -17.51 -25.12
CA THR A 648 -6.83 -18.92 -25.03
C THR A 648 -5.89 -19.81 -24.22
N ASN A 649 -4.65 -19.42 -23.95
CA ASN A 649 -3.71 -20.15 -23.10
C ASN A 649 -3.79 -19.78 -21.62
N LEU A 650 -4.60 -18.78 -21.29
CA LEU A 650 -4.82 -18.37 -19.90
C LEU A 650 -5.79 -19.34 -19.20
N THR A 651 -5.46 -19.74 -17.98
CA THR A 651 -6.33 -20.53 -17.10
C THR A 651 -6.90 -19.66 -15.98
N GLN A 652 -8.12 -19.96 -15.54
CA GLN A 652 -8.77 -19.23 -14.44
C GLN A 652 -8.21 -19.65 -13.08
N ASN A 653 -8.26 -18.74 -12.11
CA ASN A 653 -8.03 -19.08 -10.71
C ASN A 653 -9.17 -19.96 -10.16
N PRO A 654 -8.87 -20.96 -9.31
CA PRO A 654 -9.86 -21.91 -8.83
C PRO A 654 -11.06 -21.27 -8.13
N GLY A 655 -12.27 -21.72 -8.47
CA GLY A 655 -13.52 -21.26 -7.88
C GLY A 655 -14.17 -20.05 -8.54
N TRP A 656 -13.56 -19.51 -9.61
CA TRP A 656 -14.10 -18.40 -10.39
C TRP A 656 -14.72 -18.79 -11.72
#